data_14499a1faa729e55dcdfe32f93ca5a5b
#
_entry.id   14499a1faa729e55dcdfe32f93ca5a5b
#
_cell.length_a   1.000
_cell.length_b   1.000
_cell.length_c   1.000
_cell.angle_alpha   90.00
_cell.angle_beta   90.00
_cell.angle_gamma   90.00
#
_symmetry.space_group_name_H-M   'P 1'
#
loop_
_entity.id
_entity.type
_entity.pdbx_description
1 polymer ?
#
loop_
_entity_poly.entity_id
_entity_poly.type
_entity_poly.pdbx_seq_one_letter_code
_entity_poly.pdbx_strand_id
1 'polypeptide(L)'
;MDLESVPEVLRAPLSRWWERAGAAPQFLAAYAGLSERLRAELPRIAAGSEFAAAAMIQDPGILEWLGRHMEPASPCPASAGGAQASAGGAQARMANAGGEAGRPSAVGTAGMTSADYEERVASAPTVAEAQRLLREWRRREMLRIAWRDIASQSIAGQAGLRVTLHALSDLADGAIRAAAAAARLHLRPIFGVPRDAAGNEVPLIVLGMGKLGGRELNFSSDVDLIFLFSERGQTDGARSVENEEYFNRLGRELIRLLDARTEDGFVFRIDMRLRPFGDSGPLVVSLASLEDYLQEHGRDWERYAWIKARAVLGGDAYAAAYDEFVRPFVYRRYLDFGVMESLREMKALIAREVSRRELETHLKLGRGGIREIEFIVQSMQLVRGGSDRRLQNSSLLDVLPLLAASRLVSAADIAELTEAYCVLRKAENAMQMVRDEQTHSLPAEPPDRARLSVILGVPGWDEVAVRVTSARGNVARQFDALLFGAPDGQNRPEETGAVWLASENAKIDQELERDGFPRDAIAEVAAILEAYRRTAAYRRLDEAGRRRLHLIVDRLLRAAQTHRSPVSVVERVVRVLEAIGTRSSYLALLKERPAALNRLIEVCAISGFLSRQIADFPLLLDELIDAKAFDEMPSRQGFAQELGVRTERLPADDPERQVEALRQFQKVAVFAVALADLTGRLPLMKVSDRLTDIAELIVQCCVDLAWQQMTDVHGVPRCGESEASTRVVRVAVAGYGKLGGLELGYGSDLDLVFLHDSSGEFQQTAGERPIDNGIFFLRLGQRIVHLLTVHSAAGRLYEVDMRLRPNGKGGFLMTGIEAFERYQREEAWTWEHQALLRARPVAGDAALREKFEAARRRILCAAVHRDTLRADVSGMRARMRRELSKAGAGRFDIKQDAGGIADIEFLVQYWVLAAAHQLPELLTYTDNIRQLEGLAAAGVLEPATAQWLTEAYIGYRTVLHHLSLEGEGERVVDAAPYAPSRARISEIWHETFG
;
A
#
# COMPACT_ATOMS: atom_id res chain seq x y z
N MET A 1 5.44 5.35 60.85
CA MET A 1 4.83 5.63 59.52
C MET A 1 4.28 7.04 59.57
N ASP A 2 4.61 7.88 58.59
CA ASP A 2 4.12 9.26 58.46
C ASP A 2 2.67 9.27 57.89
N LEU A 3 1.69 9.63 58.76
CA LEU A 3 0.28 9.72 58.39
C LEU A 3 -0.13 11.13 57.91
N GLU A 4 0.75 12.13 58.12
CA GLU A 4 0.46 13.51 57.69
C GLU A 4 0.65 13.70 56.17
N SER A 5 1.43 12.83 55.58
CA SER A 5 1.69 12.85 54.12
C SER A 5 0.50 12.37 53.24
N VAL A 6 -0.60 11.92 53.85
CA VAL A 6 -1.80 11.43 53.13
C VAL A 6 -3.06 12.20 53.53
N PRO A 7 -4.06 12.33 52.62
CA PRO A 7 -5.35 12.97 52.90
C PRO A 7 -6.05 12.41 54.13
N GLU A 8 -6.71 13.27 54.91
CA GLU A 8 -7.35 12.93 56.18
C GLU A 8 -8.27 11.73 56.08
N VAL A 9 -9.08 11.65 55.03
CA VAL A 9 -10.03 10.55 54.80
C VAL A 9 -9.37 9.18 54.65
N LEU A 10 -8.09 9.10 54.33
CA LEU A 10 -7.31 7.86 54.17
C LEU A 10 -6.47 7.50 55.40
N ARG A 11 -6.32 8.37 56.39
CA ARG A 11 -5.47 8.14 57.58
C ARG A 11 -5.95 6.96 58.41
N ALA A 12 -7.25 6.89 58.71
CA ALA A 12 -7.82 5.81 59.51
C ALA A 12 -7.75 4.43 58.80
N PRO A 13 -8.09 4.27 57.49
CA PRO A 13 -7.80 3.03 56.77
C PRO A 13 -6.32 2.64 56.75
N LEU A 14 -5.42 3.59 56.57
CA LEU A 14 -3.97 3.36 56.54
C LEU A 14 -3.43 2.91 57.91
N SER A 15 -3.91 3.50 59.00
CA SER A 15 -3.55 3.08 60.35
C SER A 15 -3.96 1.61 60.65
N ARG A 16 -5.19 1.26 60.30
CA ARG A 16 -5.67 -0.14 60.45
C ARG A 16 -4.87 -1.12 59.57
N TRP A 17 -4.50 -0.72 58.41
CA TRP A 17 -3.64 -1.54 57.55
C TRP A 17 -2.26 -1.73 58.18
N TRP A 18 -1.65 -0.66 58.70
CA TRP A 18 -0.34 -0.70 59.34
C TRP A 18 -0.31 -1.61 60.59
N GLU A 19 -1.36 -1.54 61.44
CA GLU A 19 -1.52 -2.42 62.59
C GLU A 19 -1.59 -3.90 62.17
N ARG A 20 -2.35 -4.20 61.13
CA ARG A 20 -2.47 -5.56 60.57
C ARG A 20 -1.16 -6.07 59.97
N ALA A 21 -0.48 -5.26 59.18
CA ALA A 21 0.78 -5.62 58.54
C ALA A 21 1.89 -5.79 59.55
N GLY A 22 1.93 -4.88 60.57
CA GLY A 22 2.90 -4.91 61.68
C GLY A 22 2.71 -6.06 62.69
N ALA A 23 1.56 -6.72 62.66
CA ALA A 23 1.38 -7.95 63.46
C ALA A 23 2.25 -9.11 62.95
N ALA A 24 2.78 -9.07 61.73
CA ALA A 24 3.70 -10.07 61.19
C ALA A 24 5.16 -9.64 61.40
N PRO A 25 5.95 -10.36 62.24
CA PRO A 25 7.36 -10.03 62.49
C PRO A 25 8.22 -9.96 61.21
N GLN A 26 7.92 -10.78 60.24
CA GLN A 26 8.60 -10.81 58.93
C GLN A 26 8.40 -9.52 58.15
N PHE A 27 7.19 -8.95 58.18
CA PHE A 27 6.90 -7.67 57.54
C PHE A 27 7.72 -6.52 58.17
N LEU A 28 7.78 -6.46 59.52
CA LEU A 28 8.56 -5.43 60.20
C LEU A 28 10.05 -5.54 59.94
N ALA A 29 10.59 -6.77 59.87
CA ALA A 29 11.98 -7.00 59.54
C ALA A 29 12.29 -6.56 58.10
N ALA A 30 11.44 -6.93 57.14
CA ALA A 30 11.55 -6.50 55.74
C ALA A 30 11.41 -4.98 55.58
N TYR A 31 10.48 -4.34 56.31
CA TYR A 31 10.33 -2.88 56.32
C TYR A 31 11.56 -2.16 56.86
N ALA A 32 12.16 -2.68 57.95
CA ALA A 32 13.39 -2.11 58.54
C ALA A 32 14.56 -2.19 57.54
N GLY A 33 14.59 -3.23 56.67
CA GLY A 33 15.62 -3.40 55.64
C GLY A 33 15.44 -2.55 54.38
N LEU A 34 14.31 -1.86 54.21
CA LEU A 34 14.09 -0.96 53.07
C LEU A 34 14.99 0.29 53.17
N SER A 35 15.38 0.85 52.03
CA SER A 35 16.00 2.16 51.95
C SER A 35 15.10 3.27 52.51
N GLU A 36 15.69 4.38 52.93
CA GLU A 36 14.97 5.54 53.46
C GLU A 36 13.91 6.05 52.45
N ARG A 37 14.26 6.06 51.17
CA ARG A 37 13.35 6.43 50.07
C ARG A 37 12.11 5.54 50.04
N LEU A 38 12.29 4.23 49.99
CA LEU A 38 11.16 3.28 49.93
C LEU A 38 10.29 3.35 51.17
N ARG A 39 10.90 3.56 52.35
CA ARG A 39 10.14 3.78 53.61
C ARG A 39 9.29 5.04 53.59
N ALA A 40 9.82 6.13 52.99
CA ALA A 40 9.09 7.39 52.86
C ALA A 40 7.93 7.30 51.83
N GLU A 41 8.10 6.50 50.75
CA GLU A 41 7.08 6.30 49.72
C GLU A 41 5.92 5.37 50.18
N LEU A 42 6.21 4.38 51.05
CA LEU A 42 5.29 3.31 51.44
C LEU A 42 3.91 3.78 51.94
N PRO A 43 3.79 4.81 52.80
CA PRO A 43 2.48 5.27 53.26
C PRO A 43 1.55 5.66 52.12
N ARG A 44 2.12 6.32 51.14
CA ARG A 44 1.39 6.79 49.99
C ARG A 44 0.98 5.63 49.06
N ILE A 45 1.85 4.65 48.88
CA ILE A 45 1.56 3.45 48.09
C ILE A 45 0.41 2.67 48.71
N ALA A 46 0.49 2.42 50.03
CA ALA A 46 -0.53 1.68 50.77
C ALA A 46 -1.87 2.43 50.89
N ALA A 47 -1.84 3.77 51.02
CA ALA A 47 -3.04 4.61 51.05
C ALA A 47 -3.70 4.71 49.65
N GLY A 48 -2.92 4.78 48.57
CA GLY A 48 -3.40 4.90 47.21
C GLY A 48 -3.98 3.62 46.64
N SER A 49 -3.31 2.47 46.87
CA SER A 49 -3.67 1.19 46.29
C SER A 49 -3.99 0.12 47.36
N GLU A 50 -5.28 -0.25 47.46
CA GLU A 50 -5.71 -1.38 48.30
C GLU A 50 -5.11 -2.71 47.83
N PHE A 51 -4.91 -2.85 46.49
CA PHE A 51 -4.20 -3.99 45.91
C PHE A 51 -2.77 -4.08 46.47
N ALA A 52 -2.02 -2.98 46.39
CA ALA A 52 -0.65 -2.94 46.92
C ALA A 52 -0.60 -3.23 48.42
N ALA A 53 -1.52 -2.64 49.17
CA ALA A 53 -1.64 -2.86 50.61
C ALA A 53 -1.95 -4.34 50.95
N ALA A 54 -2.87 -4.97 50.20
CA ALA A 54 -3.20 -6.39 50.37
C ALA A 54 -2.03 -7.32 49.98
N ALA A 55 -1.35 -7.03 48.85
CA ALA A 55 -0.20 -7.83 48.40
C ALA A 55 0.94 -7.86 49.43
N MET A 56 1.21 -6.75 50.11
CA MET A 56 2.23 -6.66 51.16
C MET A 56 1.86 -7.45 52.44
N ILE A 57 0.56 -7.67 52.70
CA ILE A 57 0.12 -8.53 53.79
C ILE A 57 0.18 -10.01 53.40
N GLN A 58 -0.23 -10.33 52.18
CA GLN A 58 -0.28 -11.71 51.65
C GLN A 58 1.10 -12.34 51.47
N ASP A 59 2.10 -11.54 51.06
CA ASP A 59 3.48 -11.98 50.84
C ASP A 59 4.42 -11.07 51.64
N PRO A 60 4.71 -11.37 52.93
CA PRO A 60 5.62 -10.57 53.75
C PRO A 60 7.04 -10.43 53.19
N GLY A 61 7.47 -11.38 52.32
CA GLY A 61 8.78 -11.34 51.66
C GLY A 61 8.81 -10.36 50.46
N ILE A 62 7.66 -9.83 50.05
CA ILE A 62 7.57 -8.95 48.90
C ILE A 62 8.33 -7.62 49.09
N LEU A 63 8.38 -7.11 50.35
CA LEU A 63 9.15 -5.89 50.64
C LEU A 63 10.67 -6.11 50.52
N GLU A 64 11.17 -7.28 50.92
CA GLU A 64 12.57 -7.65 50.75
C GLU A 64 12.91 -7.78 49.25
N TRP A 65 12.02 -8.44 48.50
CA TRP A 65 12.15 -8.54 47.05
C TRP A 65 12.14 -7.16 46.38
N LEU A 66 11.22 -6.24 46.74
CA LEU A 66 11.17 -4.86 46.25
C LEU A 66 12.46 -4.10 46.57
N GLY A 67 12.99 -4.20 47.82
CA GLY A 67 14.24 -3.55 48.18
C GLY A 67 15.40 -3.89 47.28
N ARG A 68 15.46 -5.16 46.79
CA ARG A 68 16.50 -5.60 45.87
C ARG A 68 16.29 -5.17 44.41
N HIS A 69 15.03 -5.00 43.99
CA HIS A 69 14.68 -4.76 42.59
C HIS A 69 14.26 -3.31 42.25
N MET A 70 14.13 -2.45 43.26
CA MET A 70 13.79 -1.03 43.13
C MET A 70 14.98 -0.09 43.27
N GLU A 71 16.11 -0.55 43.82
CA GLU A 71 17.32 0.26 43.90
C GLU A 71 18.11 0.20 42.60
N PRO A 72 18.68 1.34 42.09
CA PRO A 72 19.60 1.29 40.98
C PRO A 72 20.80 0.41 41.40
N ALA A 73 21.16 -0.56 40.54
CA ALA A 73 22.39 -1.32 40.71
C ALA A 73 23.54 -0.31 40.94
N SER A 74 24.26 -0.45 42.07
CA SER A 74 25.43 0.38 42.38
C SER A 74 26.36 0.40 41.14
N PRO A 75 26.84 1.56 40.70
CA PRO A 75 27.74 1.59 39.57
C PRO A 75 28.97 0.75 39.86
N CYS A 76 29.19 -0.28 39.09
CA CYS A 76 30.46 -1.02 39.11
C CYS A 76 31.61 -0.01 38.92
N PRO A 77 32.70 -0.05 39.71
CA PRO A 77 33.80 0.90 39.54
C PRO A 77 34.35 0.81 38.13
N ALA A 78 34.32 1.95 37.43
CA ALA A 78 34.79 2.10 36.07
C ALA A 78 36.26 1.69 35.99
N SER A 79 36.53 0.54 35.32
CA SER A 79 37.84 0.27 34.76
C SER A 79 38.00 1.13 33.51
N ALA A 80 38.96 2.07 33.54
CA ALA A 80 39.41 2.89 32.45
C ALA A 80 39.95 2.00 31.33
N GLY A 81 39.40 2.07 30.15
CA GLY A 81 39.94 1.40 28.97
C GLY A 81 38.98 1.58 27.78
N GLY A 82 39.27 2.58 26.93
CA GLY A 82 38.53 2.87 25.74
C GLY A 82 38.71 1.78 24.67
N ALA A 83 37.65 1.40 24.03
CA ALA A 83 37.67 0.85 22.67
C ALA A 83 36.28 0.93 22.05
N GLN A 84 36.23 1.43 20.84
CA GLN A 84 35.09 1.49 19.93
C GLN A 84 34.44 0.11 19.74
N ALA A 85 33.15 0.01 19.85
CA ALA A 85 32.41 -1.20 19.53
C ALA A 85 31.56 -0.98 18.26
N SER A 86 31.96 -1.68 17.21
CA SER A 86 31.21 -1.93 15.99
C SER A 86 30.01 -2.87 16.27
N ALA A 87 28.90 -2.60 15.62
CA ALA A 87 27.71 -3.47 15.61
C ALA A 87 28.02 -4.80 14.88
N GLY A 88 27.65 -5.92 15.47
CA GLY A 88 27.68 -7.23 14.84
C GLY A 88 27.71 -8.39 15.85
N GLY A 89 26.65 -9.21 15.86
CA GLY A 89 26.78 -10.60 16.28
C GLY A 89 26.23 -10.97 17.65
N ALA A 90 24.96 -11.31 17.73
CA ALA A 90 24.37 -12.14 18.79
C ALA A 90 23.82 -13.43 18.19
N GLN A 91 24.68 -14.27 17.71
CA GLN A 91 24.41 -15.72 17.49
C GLN A 91 25.62 -16.52 18.00
N ALA A 92 25.32 -17.57 18.69
CA ALA A 92 26.24 -18.58 19.23
C ALA A 92 26.59 -18.45 20.71
N ARG A 93 25.77 -19.10 21.53
CA ARG A 93 26.20 -19.84 22.74
C ARG A 93 25.10 -20.78 23.23
N MET A 94 24.88 -21.87 22.50
CA MET A 94 24.28 -23.10 23.03
C MET A 94 25.12 -24.27 22.49
N ALA A 95 26.13 -24.65 23.24
CA ALA A 95 26.69 -25.99 23.19
C ALA A 95 27.60 -26.22 24.41
N ASN A 96 27.35 -27.31 25.11
CA ASN A 96 28.14 -27.98 26.11
C ASN A 96 28.13 -27.44 27.57
N ALA A 97 27.27 -28.05 28.39
CA ALA A 97 27.61 -28.50 29.74
C ALA A 97 26.76 -29.71 30.09
N GLY A 98 27.23 -30.88 29.78
CA GLY A 98 26.83 -32.10 30.47
C GLY A 98 27.56 -32.13 31.81
N GLY A 99 26.82 -32.15 32.93
CA GLY A 99 27.37 -32.24 34.26
C GLY A 99 26.25 -32.40 35.29
N GLU A 100 26.11 -33.57 35.84
CA GLU A 100 25.45 -34.00 37.06
C GLU A 100 24.21 -33.25 37.58
N ALA A 101 23.09 -33.99 37.60
CA ALA A 101 21.83 -33.65 38.23
C ALA A 101 22.01 -33.54 39.77
N GLY A 102 22.35 -32.32 40.24
CA GLY A 102 22.20 -31.92 41.62
C GLY A 102 20.75 -31.52 41.89
N ARG A 103 20.11 -32.11 42.92
CA ARG A 103 18.76 -31.68 43.42
C ARG A 103 18.72 -30.16 43.57
N PRO A 104 17.68 -29.45 43.10
CA PRO A 104 17.57 -28.02 43.33
C PRO A 104 17.36 -27.79 44.84
N SER A 105 18.33 -27.17 45.48
CA SER A 105 18.17 -26.56 46.80
C SER A 105 17.06 -25.50 46.70
N ALA A 106 16.18 -25.45 47.71
CA ALA A 106 15.14 -24.43 47.83
C ALA A 106 15.81 -23.05 47.98
N VAL A 107 16.21 -22.43 46.88
CA VAL A 107 16.57 -21.04 46.81
C VAL A 107 15.29 -20.24 47.06
N GLY A 108 15.21 -19.50 48.13
CA GLY A 108 14.06 -18.67 48.47
C GLY A 108 13.78 -17.71 47.31
N THR A 109 12.50 -17.51 46.96
CA THR A 109 12.04 -16.67 45.82
C THR A 109 12.38 -15.18 45.99
N ALA A 110 12.95 -14.78 47.11
CA ALA A 110 13.28 -13.38 47.46
C ALA A 110 14.31 -12.69 46.54
N GLY A 111 15.10 -13.44 45.74
CA GLY A 111 16.09 -12.89 44.83
C GLY A 111 15.74 -13.06 43.33
N MET A 112 14.59 -13.63 43.00
CA MET A 112 14.25 -13.98 41.61
C MET A 112 13.89 -12.76 40.78
N THR A 113 14.48 -12.67 39.58
CA THR A 113 14.11 -11.71 38.53
C THR A 113 12.93 -12.22 37.71
N SER A 114 12.37 -11.36 36.84
CA SER A 114 11.34 -11.79 35.86
C SER A 114 11.85 -12.92 34.97
N ALA A 115 13.10 -12.91 34.54
CA ALA A 115 13.70 -13.97 33.73
C ALA A 115 13.78 -15.30 34.51
N ASP A 116 14.13 -15.26 35.80
CA ASP A 116 14.17 -16.46 36.68
C ASP A 116 12.76 -17.06 36.84
N TYR A 117 11.73 -16.22 36.98
CA TYR A 117 10.35 -16.68 37.02
C TYR A 117 9.92 -17.33 35.71
N GLU A 118 10.23 -16.69 34.56
CA GLU A 118 9.92 -17.22 33.23
C GLU A 118 10.52 -18.61 33.03
N GLU A 119 11.80 -18.80 33.39
CA GLU A 119 12.49 -20.10 33.29
C GLU A 119 11.89 -21.15 34.25
N ARG A 120 11.60 -20.80 35.51
CA ARG A 120 11.04 -21.76 36.48
C ARG A 120 9.61 -22.16 36.14
N VAL A 121 8.79 -21.25 35.67
CA VAL A 121 7.44 -21.57 35.18
C VAL A 121 7.53 -22.52 34.00
N ALA A 122 8.38 -22.20 32.99
CA ALA A 122 8.59 -23.01 31.82
C ALA A 122 9.03 -24.45 32.12
N SER A 123 9.77 -24.65 33.20
CA SER A 123 10.30 -25.95 33.66
C SER A 123 9.52 -26.58 34.83
N ALA A 124 8.38 -26.00 35.20
CA ALA A 124 7.58 -26.50 36.33
C ALA A 124 7.07 -27.92 36.09
N PRO A 125 7.32 -28.87 37.00
CA PRO A 125 6.98 -30.27 36.78
C PRO A 125 5.48 -30.57 36.82
N THR A 126 4.70 -29.67 37.43
CA THR A 126 3.24 -29.82 37.54
C THR A 126 2.51 -28.52 37.19
N VAL A 127 1.29 -28.70 36.72
CA VAL A 127 0.38 -27.56 36.42
C VAL A 127 0.15 -26.68 37.64
N ALA A 128 -0.04 -27.29 38.81
CA ALA A 128 -0.28 -26.57 40.08
C ALA A 128 0.91 -25.68 40.46
N GLU A 129 2.14 -26.17 40.28
CA GLU A 129 3.35 -25.40 40.52
C GLU A 129 3.52 -24.26 39.55
N ALA A 130 3.29 -24.50 38.24
CA ALA A 130 3.29 -23.46 37.23
C ALA A 130 2.27 -22.35 37.54
N GLN A 131 1.07 -22.73 37.97
CA GLN A 131 0.01 -21.78 38.35
C GLN A 131 0.42 -20.95 39.57
N ARG A 132 1.00 -21.55 40.61
CA ARG A 132 1.46 -20.86 41.83
C ARG A 132 2.57 -19.85 41.51
N LEU A 133 3.60 -20.28 40.76
CA LEU A 133 4.72 -19.44 40.34
C LEU A 133 4.28 -18.24 39.46
N LEU A 134 3.38 -18.45 38.51
CA LEU A 134 2.83 -17.38 37.69
C LEU A 134 2.13 -16.31 38.51
N ARG A 135 1.36 -16.69 39.53
CA ARG A 135 0.61 -15.76 40.37
C ARG A 135 1.51 -15.02 41.32
N GLU A 136 2.51 -15.70 41.90
CA GLU A 136 3.55 -15.08 42.72
C GLU A 136 4.33 -14.04 41.94
N TRP A 137 4.79 -14.40 40.70
CA TRP A 137 5.46 -13.50 39.79
C TRP A 137 4.60 -12.28 39.45
N ARG A 138 3.36 -12.49 39.01
CA ARG A 138 2.43 -11.39 38.74
C ARG A 138 2.26 -10.47 39.93
N ARG A 139 2.01 -10.98 41.09
CA ARG A 139 1.79 -10.18 42.33
C ARG A 139 2.97 -9.26 42.60
N ARG A 140 4.18 -9.78 42.52
CA ARG A 140 5.42 -9.04 42.77
C ARG A 140 5.66 -7.97 41.72
N GLU A 141 5.60 -8.33 40.47
CA GLU A 141 5.80 -7.37 39.36
C GLU A 141 4.71 -6.29 39.33
N MET A 142 3.44 -6.66 39.49
CA MET A 142 2.36 -5.68 39.56
C MET A 142 2.54 -4.68 40.71
N LEU A 143 2.99 -5.15 41.89
CA LEU A 143 3.31 -4.23 43.00
C LEU A 143 4.49 -3.32 42.66
N ARG A 144 5.56 -3.86 42.07
CA ARG A 144 6.72 -3.07 41.61
C ARG A 144 6.31 -2.01 40.61
N ILE A 145 5.48 -2.35 39.63
CA ILE A 145 4.97 -1.41 38.61
C ILE A 145 4.10 -0.34 39.26
N ALA A 146 3.14 -0.72 40.11
CA ALA A 146 2.28 0.21 40.85
C ALA A 146 3.09 1.17 41.71
N TRP A 147 4.06 0.64 42.46
CA TRP A 147 4.93 1.44 43.31
C TRP A 147 5.66 2.52 42.50
N ARG A 148 6.30 2.11 41.41
CA ARG A 148 7.05 3.05 40.57
C ARG A 148 6.14 4.12 39.93
N ASP A 149 4.95 3.72 39.49
CA ASP A 149 3.99 4.66 38.86
C ASP A 149 3.49 5.69 39.88
N ILE A 150 3.07 5.24 41.08
CA ILE A 150 2.58 6.10 42.16
C ILE A 150 3.71 7.00 42.72
N ALA A 151 4.93 6.47 42.85
CA ALA A 151 6.09 7.25 43.32
C ALA A 151 6.51 8.34 42.32
N SER A 152 6.21 8.18 40.99
CA SER A 152 6.57 9.16 39.98
C SER A 152 5.83 10.50 40.09
N GLN A 153 4.69 10.55 40.78
CA GLN A 153 3.89 11.76 41.06
C GLN A 153 3.58 12.64 39.82
N SER A 154 3.27 12.04 38.68
CA SER A 154 3.08 12.81 37.44
C SER A 154 1.83 12.39 36.71
N ILE A 155 0.82 13.25 36.69
CA ILE A 155 -0.43 13.03 35.88
C ILE A 155 -0.24 13.24 34.37
N ALA A 156 0.78 13.96 33.91
CA ALA A 156 0.90 14.40 32.51
C ALA A 156 2.18 13.88 31.82
N GLY A 157 3.04 13.10 32.47
CA GLY A 157 4.31 12.70 31.88
C GLY A 157 4.21 11.51 30.89
N GLN A 158 4.42 11.75 29.58
CA GLN A 158 4.42 10.71 28.55
C GLN A 158 5.46 9.61 28.82
N ALA A 159 6.68 9.98 29.22
CA ALA A 159 7.76 9.02 29.49
C ALA A 159 7.39 8.05 30.62
N GLY A 160 6.83 8.54 31.73
CA GLY A 160 6.39 7.72 32.86
C GLY A 160 5.27 6.76 32.48
N LEU A 161 4.25 7.24 31.74
CA LEU A 161 3.16 6.40 31.24
C LEU A 161 3.70 5.27 30.36
N ARG A 162 4.55 5.59 29.36
CA ARG A 162 5.13 4.60 28.45
C ARG A 162 5.88 3.49 29.21
N VAL A 163 6.66 3.85 30.21
CA VAL A 163 7.38 2.87 31.06
C VAL A 163 6.41 1.94 31.79
N THR A 164 5.31 2.46 32.32
CA THR A 164 4.28 1.65 33.02
C THR A 164 3.58 0.70 32.06
N LEU A 165 3.12 1.20 30.89
CA LEU A 165 2.41 0.39 29.90
C LEU A 165 3.30 -0.72 29.31
N HIS A 166 4.58 -0.42 29.03
CA HIS A 166 5.55 -1.39 28.57
C HIS A 166 5.84 -2.46 29.62
N ALA A 167 6.04 -2.07 30.87
CA ALA A 167 6.31 -3.03 31.96
C ALA A 167 5.13 -4.00 32.16
N LEU A 168 3.89 -3.52 32.08
CA LEU A 168 2.69 -4.36 32.15
C LEU A 168 2.61 -5.31 30.94
N SER A 169 2.93 -4.83 29.75
CA SER A 169 2.94 -5.64 28.54
C SER A 169 4.07 -6.68 28.56
N ASP A 170 5.26 -6.32 29.04
CA ASP A 170 6.39 -7.24 29.18
C ASP A 170 6.09 -8.37 30.17
N LEU A 171 5.42 -8.06 31.29
CA LEU A 171 4.95 -9.05 32.25
C LEU A 171 3.95 -10.03 31.61
N ALA A 172 3.00 -9.50 30.80
CA ALA A 172 2.02 -10.34 30.12
C ALA A 172 2.70 -11.21 29.06
N ASP A 173 3.60 -10.65 28.25
CA ASP A 173 4.38 -11.37 27.23
C ASP A 173 5.20 -12.51 27.86
N GLY A 174 5.91 -12.24 28.97
CA GLY A 174 6.68 -13.25 29.69
C GLY A 174 5.80 -14.34 30.29
N ALA A 175 4.68 -13.98 30.91
CA ALA A 175 3.73 -14.93 31.47
C ALA A 175 3.11 -15.85 30.39
N ILE A 176 2.79 -15.31 29.22
CA ILE A 176 2.27 -16.08 28.09
C ILE A 176 3.34 -17.07 27.57
N ARG A 177 4.58 -16.62 27.35
CA ARG A 177 5.68 -17.49 26.91
C ARG A 177 5.97 -18.61 27.91
N ALA A 178 6.06 -18.27 29.19
CA ALA A 178 6.31 -19.24 30.25
C ALA A 178 5.18 -20.26 30.37
N ALA A 179 3.93 -19.82 30.35
CA ALA A 179 2.76 -20.69 30.38
C ALA A 179 2.67 -21.61 29.15
N ALA A 180 2.99 -21.09 27.94
CA ALA A 180 3.03 -21.91 26.75
C ALA A 180 4.12 -22.99 26.78
N ALA A 181 5.31 -22.66 27.32
CA ALA A 181 6.40 -23.62 27.51
C ALA A 181 6.03 -24.70 28.54
N ALA A 182 5.44 -24.32 29.69
CA ALA A 182 4.95 -25.26 30.71
C ALA A 182 3.86 -26.20 30.11
N ALA A 183 2.89 -25.65 29.40
CA ALA A 183 1.84 -26.44 28.77
C ALA A 183 2.41 -27.46 27.74
N ARG A 184 3.41 -27.05 26.94
CA ARG A 184 4.14 -27.97 26.01
C ARG A 184 4.88 -29.07 26.79
N LEU A 185 5.55 -28.71 27.88
CA LEU A 185 6.26 -29.68 28.74
C LEU A 185 5.30 -30.74 29.26
N HIS A 186 4.09 -30.36 29.67
CA HIS A 186 3.10 -31.30 30.21
C HIS A 186 2.45 -32.19 29.13
N LEU A 187 2.28 -31.69 27.90
CA LEU A 187 1.67 -32.44 26.78
C LEU A 187 2.67 -33.36 26.06
N ARG A 188 3.95 -33.00 26.04
CA ARG A 188 5.01 -33.72 25.33
C ARG A 188 5.12 -35.22 25.68
N PRO A 189 5.05 -35.67 26.94
CA PRO A 189 5.12 -37.10 27.26
C PRO A 189 3.99 -37.95 26.66
N ILE A 190 2.84 -37.33 26.37
CA ILE A 190 1.64 -38.01 25.87
C ILE A 190 1.59 -37.98 24.34
N PHE A 191 1.79 -36.82 23.76
CA PHE A 191 1.54 -36.56 22.33
C PHE A 191 2.82 -36.39 21.50
N GLY A 192 4.00 -36.20 22.14
CA GLY A 192 5.23 -35.86 21.44
C GLY A 192 5.28 -34.40 20.99
N VAL A 193 5.89 -34.17 19.85
CA VAL A 193 6.10 -32.87 19.22
C VAL A 193 5.30 -32.78 17.92
N PRO A 194 4.56 -31.69 17.66
CA PRO A 194 3.84 -31.53 16.38
C PRO A 194 4.83 -31.31 15.23
N ARG A 195 4.63 -32.05 14.13
CA ARG A 195 5.50 -32.00 12.95
C ARG A 195 4.72 -31.74 11.66
N ASP A 196 5.39 -31.10 10.71
CA ASP A 196 4.90 -30.96 9.35
C ASP A 196 5.14 -32.21 8.50
N ALA A 197 4.75 -32.20 7.24
CA ALA A 197 4.94 -33.29 6.29
C ALA A 197 6.43 -33.60 6.01
N ALA A 198 7.32 -32.63 6.22
CA ALA A 198 8.78 -32.78 6.07
C ALA A 198 9.47 -33.25 7.36
N GLY A 199 8.74 -33.38 8.46
CA GLY A 199 9.25 -33.82 9.77
C GLY A 199 9.81 -32.69 10.63
N ASN A 200 9.66 -31.41 10.24
CA ASN A 200 10.07 -30.27 11.04
C ASN A 200 9.07 -29.99 12.18
N GLU A 201 9.56 -29.46 13.29
CA GLU A 201 8.69 -29.04 14.39
C GLU A 201 7.83 -27.86 13.99
N VAL A 202 6.51 -27.96 14.21
CA VAL A 202 5.55 -26.89 13.97
C VAL A 202 5.38 -26.06 15.24
N PRO A 203 5.67 -24.75 15.22
CA PRO A 203 5.52 -23.89 16.39
C PRO A 203 4.07 -23.42 16.62
N LEU A 204 3.71 -23.19 17.89
CA LEU A 204 2.56 -22.39 18.25
C LEU A 204 2.90 -20.91 18.02
N ILE A 205 2.02 -20.18 17.40
CA ILE A 205 2.07 -18.72 17.24
C ILE A 205 1.01 -18.12 18.14
N VAL A 206 1.39 -17.15 18.99
CA VAL A 206 0.46 -16.42 19.84
C VAL A 206 0.53 -14.95 19.46
N LEU A 207 -0.58 -14.42 18.99
CA LEU A 207 -0.72 -12.99 18.70
C LEU A 207 -1.38 -12.29 19.88
N GLY A 208 -0.74 -11.22 20.36
CA GLY A 208 -1.36 -10.24 21.24
C GLY A 208 -2.10 -9.22 20.37
N MET A 209 -3.36 -8.99 20.70
CA MET A 209 -4.23 -8.03 20.04
C MET A 209 -4.50 -6.82 20.94
N GLY A 210 -5.23 -5.84 20.43
CA GLY A 210 -5.69 -4.70 21.24
C GLY A 210 -4.57 -4.00 22.02
N LYS A 211 -4.76 -3.81 23.33
CA LYS A 211 -3.79 -3.13 24.19
C LYS A 211 -2.47 -3.90 24.34
N LEU A 212 -2.52 -5.24 24.40
CA LEU A 212 -1.31 -6.05 24.47
C LEU A 212 -0.50 -5.95 23.16
N GLY A 213 -1.17 -6.04 22.04
CA GLY A 213 -0.50 -5.93 20.74
C GLY A 213 0.19 -4.58 20.55
N GLY A 214 -0.44 -3.48 20.98
CA GLY A 214 0.14 -2.13 20.99
C GLY A 214 1.19 -1.86 22.07
N ARG A 215 1.49 -2.82 22.95
CA ARG A 215 2.30 -2.63 24.18
C ARG A 215 1.77 -1.52 25.08
N GLU A 216 0.45 -1.44 25.17
CA GLU A 216 -0.31 -0.40 25.87
C GLU A 216 -1.22 -1.00 26.96
N LEU A 217 -0.82 -2.13 27.54
CA LEU A 217 -1.64 -2.85 28.52
C LEU A 217 -1.88 -2.00 29.76
N ASN A 218 -3.11 -2.00 30.27
CA ASN A 218 -3.47 -1.35 31.52
C ASN A 218 -3.20 -2.24 32.70
N PHE A 219 -3.25 -1.64 33.91
CA PHE A 219 -3.02 -2.35 35.19
C PHE A 219 -3.95 -3.56 35.39
N SER A 220 -5.25 -3.41 35.08
CA SER A 220 -6.22 -4.51 35.15
C SER A 220 -7.01 -4.59 33.83
N SER A 221 -6.36 -5.06 32.77
CA SER A 221 -6.91 -5.23 31.45
C SER A 221 -7.15 -6.69 31.15
N ASP A 222 -8.14 -6.97 30.28
CA ASP A 222 -8.17 -8.24 29.57
C ASP A 222 -7.01 -8.29 28.57
N VAL A 223 -6.56 -9.49 28.27
CA VAL A 223 -5.53 -9.79 27.29
C VAL A 223 -6.19 -10.47 26.10
N ASP A 224 -6.28 -9.72 24.99
CA ASP A 224 -6.85 -10.21 23.74
C ASP A 224 -5.80 -11.05 22.99
N LEU A 225 -6.11 -12.34 22.70
CA LEU A 225 -5.20 -13.27 22.05
C LEU A 225 -5.83 -13.93 20.82
N ILE A 226 -4.96 -14.29 19.85
CA ILE A 226 -5.27 -15.21 18.76
C ILE A 226 -4.18 -16.29 18.73
N PHE A 227 -4.57 -17.56 18.64
CA PHE A 227 -3.67 -18.70 18.56
C PHE A 227 -3.63 -19.25 17.14
N LEU A 228 -2.41 -19.41 16.62
CA LEU A 228 -2.17 -19.92 15.26
C LEU A 228 -1.09 -21.00 15.28
N PHE A 229 -1.00 -21.77 14.18
CA PHE A 229 0.11 -22.67 13.90
C PHE A 229 0.45 -22.64 12.41
N SER A 230 1.72 -22.93 12.07
CA SER A 230 2.18 -22.71 10.68
C SER A 230 1.66 -23.76 9.71
N GLU A 231 1.77 -25.07 10.02
CA GLU A 231 1.59 -26.15 9.09
C GLU A 231 0.74 -27.29 9.64
N ARG A 232 -0.06 -27.92 8.77
CA ARG A 232 -0.77 -29.13 9.10
C ARG A 232 0.21 -30.31 9.20
N GLY A 233 -0.16 -31.33 9.96
CA GLY A 233 0.64 -32.54 10.16
C GLY A 233 0.19 -33.30 11.37
N GLN A 234 1.08 -34.10 11.95
CA GLN A 234 0.78 -34.95 13.10
C GLN A 234 1.89 -34.91 14.14
N THR A 235 1.54 -35.20 15.40
CA THR A 235 2.52 -35.34 16.48
C THR A 235 3.27 -36.67 16.40
N ASP A 236 4.53 -36.68 16.89
CA ASP A 236 5.44 -37.83 16.85
C ASP A 236 5.44 -38.69 18.13
N GLY A 237 4.52 -38.50 19.05
CA GLY A 237 4.46 -39.22 20.34
C GLY A 237 3.73 -40.55 20.30
N ALA A 238 3.69 -41.24 21.45
CA ALA A 238 3.03 -42.51 21.60
C ALA A 238 1.52 -42.48 21.25
N ARG A 239 0.89 -41.35 21.49
CA ARG A 239 -0.48 -41.01 21.06
C ARG A 239 -0.40 -39.92 20.01
N SER A 240 -0.18 -40.32 18.74
CA SER A 240 -0.19 -39.36 17.63
C SER A 240 -1.59 -38.78 17.40
N VAL A 241 -1.66 -37.48 17.20
CA VAL A 241 -2.90 -36.70 16.86
C VAL A 241 -2.56 -35.65 15.80
N GLU A 242 -3.57 -35.15 15.09
CA GLU A 242 -3.38 -34.05 14.16
C GLU A 242 -2.90 -32.78 14.87
N ASN A 243 -2.10 -31.97 14.19
CA ASN A 243 -1.56 -30.71 14.74
C ASN A 243 -2.67 -29.78 15.23
N GLU A 244 -3.80 -29.71 14.54
CA GLU A 244 -4.94 -28.92 14.96
C GLU A 244 -5.50 -29.39 16.33
N GLU A 245 -5.66 -30.69 16.54
CA GLU A 245 -6.11 -31.23 17.81
C GLU A 245 -5.09 -30.98 18.93
N TYR A 246 -3.80 -31.18 18.63
CA TYR A 246 -2.72 -30.89 19.58
C TYR A 246 -2.71 -29.44 20.01
N PHE A 247 -2.74 -28.48 19.07
CA PHE A 247 -2.71 -27.05 19.39
C PHE A 247 -3.98 -26.60 20.07
N ASN A 248 -5.14 -27.17 19.78
CA ASN A 248 -6.37 -26.89 20.52
C ASN A 248 -6.25 -27.32 22.01
N ARG A 249 -5.59 -28.45 22.30
CA ARG A 249 -5.30 -28.88 23.67
C ARG A 249 -4.30 -27.95 24.34
N LEU A 250 -3.22 -27.59 23.65
CA LEU A 250 -2.20 -26.66 24.12
C LEU A 250 -2.79 -25.29 24.44
N GLY A 251 -3.64 -24.75 23.56
CA GLY A 251 -4.32 -23.46 23.78
C GLY A 251 -5.25 -23.47 24.98
N ARG A 252 -6.00 -24.55 25.21
CA ARG A 252 -6.84 -24.69 26.41
C ARG A 252 -6.03 -24.72 27.69
N GLU A 253 -4.89 -25.44 27.70
CA GLU A 253 -4.01 -25.52 28.85
C GLU A 253 -3.34 -24.17 29.12
N LEU A 254 -2.92 -23.45 28.07
CA LEU A 254 -2.39 -22.09 28.20
C LEU A 254 -3.41 -21.13 28.84
N ILE A 255 -4.65 -21.13 28.35
CA ILE A 255 -5.71 -20.31 28.96
C ILE A 255 -5.94 -20.71 30.40
N ARG A 256 -5.97 -22.01 30.73
CA ARG A 256 -6.15 -22.51 32.11
C ARG A 256 -5.04 -22.03 33.04
N LEU A 257 -3.78 -22.01 32.58
CA LEU A 257 -2.65 -21.53 33.37
C LEU A 257 -2.77 -20.04 33.71
N LEU A 258 -3.25 -19.22 32.76
CA LEU A 258 -3.31 -17.75 32.87
C LEU A 258 -4.60 -17.25 33.53
N ASP A 259 -5.77 -17.78 33.18
CA ASP A 259 -7.08 -17.23 33.54
C ASP A 259 -7.72 -17.88 34.79
N ALA A 260 -7.40 -19.16 35.07
CA ALA A 260 -8.03 -19.86 36.20
C ALA A 260 -7.80 -19.12 37.52
N ARG A 261 -8.87 -18.96 38.29
CA ARG A 261 -8.79 -18.42 39.67
C ARG A 261 -8.44 -19.52 40.67
N THR A 262 -7.38 -19.30 41.41
CA THR A 262 -6.93 -20.14 42.55
C THR A 262 -6.97 -19.35 43.82
N GLU A 263 -6.56 -19.94 44.95
CA GLU A 263 -6.38 -19.24 46.23
C GLU A 263 -5.35 -18.09 46.17
N ASP A 264 -4.37 -18.18 45.23
CA ASP A 264 -3.39 -17.14 44.93
C ASP A 264 -3.89 -16.06 43.95
N GLY A 265 -5.13 -16.14 43.47
CA GLY A 265 -5.72 -15.22 42.52
C GLY A 265 -5.68 -15.74 41.07
N PHE A 266 -5.52 -14.85 40.12
CA PHE A 266 -5.41 -15.12 38.67
C PHE A 266 -4.18 -14.44 38.09
N VAL A 267 -3.79 -14.75 36.84
CA VAL A 267 -2.69 -14.07 36.15
C VAL A 267 -3.24 -12.97 35.23
N PHE A 268 -3.97 -13.35 34.19
CA PHE A 268 -4.66 -12.42 33.29
C PHE A 268 -5.99 -13.01 32.85
N ARG A 269 -6.99 -12.16 32.69
CA ARG A 269 -8.23 -12.52 32.00
C ARG A 269 -7.96 -12.60 30.52
N ILE A 270 -8.30 -13.72 29.88
CA ILE A 270 -8.02 -13.97 28.46
C ILE A 270 -9.29 -13.77 27.63
N ASP A 271 -9.18 -12.93 26.59
CA ASP A 271 -10.25 -12.72 25.62
C ASP A 271 -9.84 -13.29 24.25
N MET A 272 -10.63 -14.23 23.73
CA MET A 272 -10.38 -14.92 22.47
C MET A 272 -11.37 -14.51 21.38
N ARG A 273 -12.22 -13.50 21.59
CA ARG A 273 -13.31 -13.13 20.68
C ARG A 273 -12.83 -12.51 19.36
N LEU A 274 -11.59 -12.02 19.29
CA LEU A 274 -10.98 -11.49 18.06
C LEU A 274 -10.44 -12.57 17.11
N ARG A 275 -10.52 -13.86 17.48
CA ARG A 275 -10.12 -14.95 16.58
C ARG A 275 -11.08 -15.11 15.41
N PRO A 276 -10.65 -15.69 14.28
CA PRO A 276 -11.49 -15.98 13.13
C PRO A 276 -12.82 -16.65 13.55
N PHE A 277 -13.95 -16.14 13.03
CA PHE A 277 -15.31 -16.53 13.38
C PHE A 277 -15.71 -16.30 14.87
N GLY A 278 -14.91 -15.60 15.66
CA GLY A 278 -15.21 -15.30 17.06
C GLY A 278 -15.48 -16.55 17.89
N ASP A 279 -16.53 -16.53 18.70
CA ASP A 279 -16.86 -17.67 19.60
C ASP A 279 -17.34 -18.93 18.86
N SER A 280 -17.77 -18.80 17.60
CA SER A 280 -18.17 -19.93 16.75
C SER A 280 -17.01 -20.64 16.09
N GLY A 281 -15.83 -20.01 16.03
CA GLY A 281 -14.64 -20.54 15.36
C GLY A 281 -13.78 -21.44 16.27
N PRO A 282 -12.85 -22.21 15.68
CA PRO A 282 -11.91 -23.02 16.43
C PRO A 282 -11.00 -22.15 17.32
N LEU A 283 -10.50 -22.73 18.40
CA LEU A 283 -9.63 -21.99 19.35
C LEU A 283 -8.27 -21.65 18.73
N VAL A 284 -7.73 -22.57 17.91
CA VAL A 284 -6.45 -22.41 17.23
C VAL A 284 -6.65 -22.65 15.74
N VAL A 285 -6.05 -21.80 14.91
CA VAL A 285 -6.26 -21.79 13.43
C VAL A 285 -4.92 -21.94 12.73
N SER A 286 -4.85 -22.67 11.61
CA SER A 286 -3.65 -22.68 10.77
C SER A 286 -3.46 -21.36 10.04
N LEU A 287 -2.22 -21.01 9.66
CA LEU A 287 -1.95 -19.80 8.86
C LEU A 287 -2.72 -19.81 7.53
N ALA A 288 -2.81 -20.95 6.84
CA ALA A 288 -3.59 -21.08 5.62
C ALA A 288 -5.09 -20.80 5.84
N SER A 289 -5.68 -21.35 6.92
CA SER A 289 -7.08 -21.07 7.24
C SER A 289 -7.33 -19.64 7.69
N LEU A 290 -6.32 -18.96 8.26
CA LEU A 290 -6.39 -17.53 8.54
C LEU A 290 -6.38 -16.71 7.25
N GLU A 291 -5.55 -17.08 6.28
CA GLU A 291 -5.50 -16.44 4.97
C GLU A 291 -6.84 -16.52 4.26
N ASP A 292 -7.41 -17.72 4.14
CA ASP A 292 -8.74 -17.94 3.56
C ASP A 292 -9.81 -17.07 4.26
N TYR A 293 -9.78 -17.05 5.60
CA TYR A 293 -10.72 -16.25 6.38
C TYR A 293 -10.61 -14.75 6.10
N LEU A 294 -9.39 -14.19 6.09
CA LEU A 294 -9.18 -12.77 5.85
C LEU A 294 -9.56 -12.35 4.42
N GLN A 295 -9.37 -13.23 3.44
CA GLN A 295 -9.72 -12.98 2.05
C GLN A 295 -11.25 -13.05 1.81
N GLU A 296 -11.94 -14.05 2.37
CA GLU A 296 -13.35 -14.30 2.08
C GLU A 296 -14.31 -13.62 3.07
N HIS A 297 -13.94 -13.52 4.33
CA HIS A 297 -14.81 -13.12 5.44
C HIS A 297 -14.35 -11.88 6.20
N GLY A 298 -13.09 -11.43 5.99
CA GLY A 298 -12.51 -10.31 6.71
C GLY A 298 -13.27 -9.00 6.53
N ARG A 299 -13.70 -8.38 7.64
CA ARG A 299 -14.51 -7.15 7.68
C ARG A 299 -13.65 -5.93 8.03
N ASP A 300 -14.14 -4.73 7.73
CA ASP A 300 -13.41 -3.48 7.99
C ASP A 300 -13.11 -3.26 9.49
N TRP A 301 -14.00 -3.67 10.41
CA TRP A 301 -13.72 -3.57 11.83
C TRP A 301 -12.61 -4.54 12.29
N GLU A 302 -12.40 -5.66 11.59
CA GLU A 302 -11.28 -6.58 11.85
C GLU A 302 -9.98 -5.96 11.37
N ARG A 303 -9.96 -5.30 10.22
CA ARG A 303 -8.77 -4.54 9.77
C ARG A 303 -8.32 -3.55 10.84
N TYR A 304 -9.27 -2.85 11.46
CA TYR A 304 -9.01 -1.94 12.58
C TYR A 304 -8.37 -2.68 13.78
N ALA A 305 -8.87 -3.86 14.15
CA ALA A 305 -8.32 -4.66 15.25
C ALA A 305 -6.92 -5.20 14.91
N TRP A 306 -6.71 -5.65 13.66
CA TRP A 306 -5.44 -6.22 13.20
C TRP A 306 -4.28 -5.21 13.08
N ILE A 307 -4.53 -3.89 13.11
CA ILE A 307 -3.47 -2.87 13.23
C ILE A 307 -2.58 -3.15 14.44
N LYS A 308 -3.18 -3.61 15.54
CA LYS A 308 -2.48 -3.88 16.81
C LYS A 308 -2.02 -5.34 16.95
N ALA A 309 -2.14 -6.17 15.92
CA ALA A 309 -1.67 -7.55 15.97
C ALA A 309 -0.13 -7.62 16.07
N ARG A 310 0.36 -8.29 17.12
CA ARG A 310 1.79 -8.48 17.38
C ARG A 310 2.07 -9.90 17.87
N ALA A 311 3.07 -10.56 17.30
CA ALA A 311 3.49 -11.87 17.80
C ALA A 311 4.15 -11.74 19.18
N VAL A 312 3.60 -12.48 20.16
CA VAL A 312 4.16 -12.68 21.50
C VAL A 312 5.02 -13.92 21.54
N LEU A 313 4.63 -14.95 20.77
CA LEU A 313 5.33 -16.22 20.57
C LEU A 313 5.28 -16.61 19.10
N GLY A 314 6.33 -17.28 18.58
CA GLY A 314 6.37 -17.76 17.18
C GLY A 314 6.55 -16.64 16.14
N GLY A 315 7.25 -15.55 16.49
CA GLY A 315 7.38 -14.36 15.66
C GLY A 315 7.99 -14.61 14.28
N ASP A 316 8.99 -15.48 14.18
CA ASP A 316 9.65 -15.81 12.91
C ASP A 316 8.70 -16.49 11.93
N ALA A 317 7.88 -17.43 12.41
CA ALA A 317 6.87 -18.13 11.60
C ALA A 317 5.72 -17.17 11.18
N TYR A 318 5.40 -16.16 12.01
CA TYR A 318 4.37 -15.19 11.70
C TYR A 318 4.84 -14.09 10.73
N ALA A 319 6.14 -13.77 10.73
CA ALA A 319 6.65 -12.63 9.96
C ALA A 319 6.40 -12.77 8.45
N ALA A 320 6.58 -13.96 7.89
CA ALA A 320 6.29 -14.25 6.48
C ALA A 320 4.79 -14.06 6.19
N ALA A 321 3.91 -14.70 6.97
CA ALA A 321 2.47 -14.58 6.84
C ALA A 321 1.96 -13.13 7.02
N TYR A 322 2.59 -12.37 7.91
CA TYR A 322 2.29 -10.93 8.08
C TYR A 322 2.55 -10.15 6.80
N ASP A 323 3.70 -10.35 6.17
CA ASP A 323 4.08 -9.64 4.96
C ASP A 323 3.26 -10.09 3.73
N GLU A 324 2.90 -11.36 3.67
CA GLU A 324 2.22 -11.98 2.54
C GLU A 324 0.74 -11.61 2.46
N PHE A 325 -0.03 -11.81 3.54
CA PHE A 325 -1.49 -11.61 3.49
C PHE A 325 -2.05 -10.72 4.62
N VAL A 326 -1.48 -10.68 5.83
CA VAL A 326 -2.04 -9.86 6.94
C VAL A 326 -1.86 -8.37 6.66
N ARG A 327 -0.66 -7.94 6.28
CA ARG A 327 -0.38 -6.54 5.96
C ARG A 327 -1.18 -6.02 4.78
N PRO A 328 -1.30 -6.72 3.63
CA PRO A 328 -2.18 -6.32 2.53
C PRO A 328 -3.66 -6.24 2.93
N PHE A 329 -4.12 -7.13 3.79
CA PHE A 329 -5.48 -7.08 4.34
C PHE A 329 -5.71 -5.81 5.16
N VAL A 330 -4.79 -5.47 6.08
CA VAL A 330 -4.91 -4.32 6.98
C VAL A 330 -4.68 -3.01 6.23
N TYR A 331 -3.55 -2.90 5.52
CA TYR A 331 -3.09 -1.67 4.89
C TYR A 331 -3.20 -1.78 3.38
N ARG A 332 -4.40 -1.48 2.85
CA ARG A 332 -4.61 -1.44 1.40
C ARG A 332 -3.76 -0.34 0.78
N ARG A 333 -3.17 -0.63 -0.38
CA ARG A 333 -2.27 0.29 -1.10
C ARG A 333 -2.99 1.56 -1.57
N TYR A 334 -4.30 1.47 -1.78
CA TYR A 334 -5.16 2.54 -2.27
C TYR A 334 -5.97 3.11 -1.12
N LEU A 335 -6.23 4.43 -1.17
CA LEU A 335 -7.05 5.15 -0.21
C LEU A 335 -8.42 4.49 -0.07
N ASP A 336 -8.65 3.82 1.03
CA ASP A 336 -9.91 3.13 1.32
C ASP A 336 -10.86 4.07 2.07
N PHE A 337 -11.57 4.88 1.29
CA PHE A 337 -12.54 5.83 1.86
C PHE A 337 -13.81 5.16 2.40
N GLY A 338 -14.10 3.92 1.99
CA GLY A 338 -15.17 3.12 2.61
C GLY A 338 -14.92 2.85 4.09
N VAL A 339 -13.67 2.78 4.51
CA VAL A 339 -13.29 2.66 5.93
C VAL A 339 -13.78 3.85 6.73
N MET A 340 -13.66 5.09 6.23
CA MET A 340 -14.10 6.28 6.98
C MET A 340 -15.60 6.29 7.22
N GLU A 341 -16.40 5.79 6.28
CA GLU A 341 -17.84 5.70 6.46
C GLU A 341 -18.22 4.54 7.39
N SER A 342 -17.63 3.35 7.20
CA SER A 342 -17.79 2.23 8.14
C SER A 342 -17.40 2.61 9.57
N LEU A 343 -16.36 3.43 9.71
CA LEU A 343 -15.92 3.96 10.98
C LEU A 343 -16.92 4.98 11.57
N ARG A 344 -17.53 5.85 10.74
CA ARG A 344 -18.62 6.77 11.19
C ARG A 344 -19.89 6.00 11.60
N GLU A 345 -20.27 4.97 10.86
CA GLU A 345 -21.40 4.09 11.23
C GLU A 345 -21.12 3.36 12.54
N MET A 346 -19.92 2.81 12.71
CA MET A 346 -19.48 2.18 13.95
C MET A 346 -19.55 3.17 15.13
N LYS A 347 -19.08 4.43 14.93
CA LYS A 347 -19.23 5.49 15.95
C LYS A 347 -20.69 5.77 16.28
N ALA A 348 -21.56 5.91 15.27
CA ALA A 348 -22.98 6.17 15.50
C ALA A 348 -23.65 5.05 16.32
N LEU A 349 -23.26 3.79 16.08
CA LEU A 349 -23.70 2.66 16.89
C LEU A 349 -23.17 2.75 18.33
N ILE A 350 -21.88 3.05 18.50
CA ILE A 350 -21.25 3.21 19.81
C ILE A 350 -21.87 4.38 20.57
N ALA A 351 -22.10 5.54 19.93
CA ALA A 351 -22.70 6.71 20.55
C ALA A 351 -24.12 6.44 21.03
N ARG A 352 -24.91 5.70 20.27
CA ARG A 352 -26.25 5.24 20.66
C ARG A 352 -26.21 4.33 21.90
N GLU A 353 -25.24 3.39 21.94
CA GLU A 353 -25.08 2.49 23.06
C GLU A 353 -24.55 3.20 24.32
N VAL A 354 -23.63 4.16 24.16
CA VAL A 354 -23.13 5.01 25.26
C VAL A 354 -24.25 5.88 25.85
N SER A 355 -25.10 6.51 25.03
CA SER A 355 -26.25 7.29 25.47
C SER A 355 -27.30 6.43 26.16
N ARG A 356 -27.50 5.20 25.67
CA ARG A 356 -28.48 4.24 26.25
C ARG A 356 -28.06 3.76 27.63
N ARG A 357 -26.74 3.69 27.94
CA ARG A 357 -26.18 3.17 29.20
C ARG A 357 -25.76 4.25 30.18
N GLU A 358 -26.05 5.54 29.93
CA GLU A 358 -25.65 6.68 30.80
C GLU A 358 -24.15 6.68 31.15
N LEU A 359 -23.26 6.40 30.16
CA LEU A 359 -21.81 6.28 30.35
C LEU A 359 -21.05 7.63 30.29
N GLU A 360 -21.62 8.72 30.74
CA GLU A 360 -21.00 10.05 30.68
C GLU A 360 -19.68 10.14 31.46
N THR A 361 -19.55 9.42 32.58
CA THR A 361 -18.36 9.39 33.43
C THR A 361 -17.30 8.38 32.98
N HIS A 362 -17.57 7.61 31.91
CA HIS A 362 -16.71 6.52 31.45
C HIS A 362 -15.55 7.04 30.60
N LEU A 363 -14.30 6.93 31.09
CA LEU A 363 -13.10 7.49 30.45
C LEU A 363 -12.77 6.87 29.08
N LYS A 364 -13.13 5.61 28.87
CA LYS A 364 -12.83 4.91 27.60
C LYS A 364 -13.89 5.16 26.54
N LEU A 365 -15.19 5.02 26.87
CA LEU A 365 -16.30 5.01 25.91
C LEU A 365 -17.07 6.34 25.86
N GLY A 366 -17.02 7.17 26.92
CA GLY A 366 -17.67 8.48 26.97
C GLY A 366 -17.12 9.44 25.91
N ARG A 367 -17.87 10.48 25.60
CA ARG A 367 -17.46 11.52 24.65
C ARG A 367 -16.13 12.14 25.07
N GLY A 368 -15.19 12.29 24.15
CA GLY A 368 -13.83 12.74 24.42
C GLY A 368 -12.98 11.68 25.15
N GLY A 369 -13.37 10.40 25.11
CA GLY A 369 -12.65 9.32 25.79
C GLY A 369 -11.48 8.75 24.99
N ILE A 370 -10.76 7.82 25.63
CA ILE A 370 -9.57 7.16 25.07
C ILE A 370 -9.86 6.53 23.70
N ARG A 371 -11.03 5.92 23.53
CA ARG A 371 -11.43 5.26 22.28
C ARG A 371 -11.55 6.21 21.09
N GLU A 372 -11.89 7.47 21.31
CA GLU A 372 -11.94 8.47 20.26
C GLU A 372 -10.54 8.83 19.76
N ILE A 373 -9.53 8.87 20.66
CA ILE A 373 -8.12 9.09 20.29
C ILE A 373 -7.60 7.89 19.47
N GLU A 374 -7.83 6.67 19.98
CA GLU A 374 -7.47 5.44 19.27
C GLU A 374 -8.10 5.40 17.88
N PHE A 375 -9.35 5.84 17.77
CA PHE A 375 -10.09 5.88 16.54
C PHE A 375 -9.51 6.88 15.53
N ILE A 376 -9.15 8.10 15.95
CA ILE A 376 -8.48 9.09 15.11
C ILE A 376 -7.20 8.48 14.52
N VAL A 377 -6.32 7.96 15.37
CA VAL A 377 -5.00 7.48 14.97
C VAL A 377 -5.13 6.27 14.04
N GLN A 378 -5.91 5.25 14.43
CA GLN A 378 -6.05 4.02 13.66
C GLN A 378 -6.79 4.25 12.33
N SER A 379 -7.72 5.20 12.27
CA SER A 379 -8.35 5.61 11.01
C SER A 379 -7.31 6.18 10.03
N MET A 380 -6.41 7.05 10.51
CA MET A 380 -5.33 7.59 9.69
C MET A 380 -4.34 6.50 9.26
N GLN A 381 -4.08 5.51 10.12
CA GLN A 381 -3.25 4.34 9.78
C GLN A 381 -3.90 3.50 8.66
N LEU A 382 -5.20 3.24 8.70
CA LEU A 382 -5.90 2.50 7.66
C LEU A 382 -5.92 3.26 6.32
N VAL A 383 -6.10 4.59 6.38
CA VAL A 383 -6.19 5.43 5.18
C VAL A 383 -4.83 5.64 4.52
N ARG A 384 -3.74 5.77 5.29
CA ARG A 384 -2.43 6.16 4.77
C ARG A 384 -1.33 5.10 4.95
N GLY A 385 -1.54 4.11 5.81
CA GLY A 385 -0.54 3.08 6.09
C GLY A 385 -0.15 2.23 4.87
N GLY A 386 -1.03 2.12 3.87
CA GLY A 386 -0.71 1.46 2.61
C GLY A 386 0.35 2.21 1.77
N SER A 387 0.37 3.54 1.84
CA SER A 387 1.32 4.41 1.14
C SER A 387 2.52 4.82 2.00
N ASP A 388 2.35 4.96 3.33
CA ASP A 388 3.42 5.30 4.27
C ASP A 388 3.61 4.18 5.31
N ARG A 389 4.64 3.34 5.08
CA ARG A 389 4.95 2.21 5.97
C ARG A 389 5.31 2.60 7.40
N ARG A 390 5.76 3.84 7.65
CA ARG A 390 6.08 4.31 9.00
C ARG A 390 4.84 4.33 9.89
N LEU A 391 3.65 4.49 9.31
CA LEU A 391 2.38 4.45 10.02
C LEU A 391 1.92 3.03 10.37
N GLN A 392 2.58 1.98 9.88
CA GLN A 392 2.28 0.58 10.19
C GLN A 392 2.89 0.15 11.53
N ASN A 393 2.64 0.90 12.59
CA ASN A 393 3.11 0.62 13.95
C ASN A 393 1.90 0.37 14.87
N SER A 394 1.99 -0.63 15.74
CA SER A 394 0.92 -0.99 16.65
C SER A 394 0.78 -0.05 17.86
N SER A 395 1.82 0.73 18.20
CA SER A 395 1.83 1.67 19.33
C SER A 395 1.27 3.03 18.93
N LEU A 396 0.22 3.47 19.60
CA LEU A 396 -0.41 4.78 19.35
C LEU A 396 0.55 5.95 19.64
N LEU A 397 1.30 5.86 20.74
CA LEU A 397 2.26 6.89 21.13
C LEU A 397 3.44 7.03 20.16
N ASP A 398 3.75 5.99 19.38
CA ASP A 398 4.77 6.04 18.33
C ASP A 398 4.22 6.58 17.02
N VAL A 399 2.94 6.37 16.74
CA VAL A 399 2.28 6.84 15.52
C VAL A 399 1.94 8.32 15.58
N LEU A 400 1.52 8.86 16.72
CA LEU A 400 1.13 10.27 16.87
C LEU A 400 2.16 11.26 16.31
N PRO A 401 3.48 11.18 16.64
CA PRO A 401 4.49 12.07 16.05
C PRO A 401 4.63 11.92 14.54
N LEU A 402 4.42 10.71 14.01
CA LEU A 402 4.52 10.44 12.56
C LEU A 402 3.37 11.09 11.78
N LEU A 403 2.17 11.18 12.37
CA LEU A 403 1.04 11.89 11.76
C LEU A 403 1.34 13.40 11.61
N ALA A 404 1.99 14.01 12.60
CA ALA A 404 2.46 15.40 12.49
C ALA A 404 3.54 15.57 11.40
N ALA A 405 4.54 14.66 11.39
CA ALA A 405 5.62 14.67 10.40
C ALA A 405 5.10 14.48 8.95
N SER A 406 4.04 13.71 8.78
CA SER A 406 3.37 13.48 7.50
C SER A 406 2.40 14.60 7.11
N ARG A 407 2.25 15.64 7.92
CA ARG A 407 1.32 16.78 7.74
C ARG A 407 -0.15 16.36 7.58
N LEU A 408 -0.51 15.19 8.11
CA LEU A 408 -1.89 14.71 8.09
C LEU A 408 -2.74 15.39 9.16
N VAL A 409 -2.11 15.75 10.29
CA VAL A 409 -2.71 16.49 11.40
C VAL A 409 -1.71 17.56 11.81
N SER A 410 -2.16 18.72 12.31
CA SER A 410 -1.25 19.77 12.74
C SER A 410 -0.42 19.32 13.95
N ALA A 411 0.81 19.84 14.09
CA ALA A 411 1.68 19.53 15.22
C ALA A 411 1.06 19.97 16.58
N ALA A 412 0.27 21.04 16.58
CA ALA A 412 -0.45 21.52 17.76
C ALA A 412 -1.54 20.54 18.18
N ASP A 413 -2.36 20.06 17.24
CA ASP A 413 -3.42 19.10 17.51
C ASP A 413 -2.87 17.75 18.00
N ILE A 414 -1.74 17.31 17.43
CA ILE A 414 -1.04 16.08 17.90
C ILE A 414 -0.51 16.26 19.31
N ALA A 415 0.03 17.43 19.68
CA ALA A 415 0.47 17.72 21.03
C ALA A 415 -0.71 17.67 22.02
N GLU A 416 -1.84 18.31 21.70
CA GLU A 416 -3.07 18.26 22.52
C GLU A 416 -3.61 16.83 22.68
N LEU A 417 -3.65 16.03 21.58
CA LEU A 417 -4.11 14.64 21.64
C LEU A 417 -3.17 13.75 22.46
N THR A 418 -1.85 13.98 22.35
CA THR A 418 -0.85 13.23 23.12
C THR A 418 -0.98 13.51 24.61
N GLU A 419 -1.13 14.79 25.00
CA GLU A 419 -1.33 15.18 26.38
C GLU A 419 -2.64 14.61 26.93
N ALA A 420 -3.74 14.74 26.18
CA ALA A 420 -5.03 14.21 26.58
C ALA A 420 -4.97 12.68 26.75
N TYR A 421 -4.33 11.97 25.82
CA TYR A 421 -4.11 10.51 25.95
C TYR A 421 -3.36 10.16 27.21
N CYS A 422 -2.28 10.88 27.54
CA CYS A 422 -1.51 10.65 28.74
C CYS A 422 -2.34 10.85 30.01
N VAL A 423 -3.09 11.93 30.10
CA VAL A 423 -3.96 12.24 31.26
C VAL A 423 -5.03 11.15 31.44
N LEU A 424 -5.75 10.82 30.36
CA LEU A 424 -6.84 9.84 30.43
C LEU A 424 -6.33 8.42 30.75
N ARG A 425 -5.20 8.01 30.17
CA ARG A 425 -4.60 6.69 30.41
C ARG A 425 -4.04 6.55 31.84
N LYS A 426 -3.43 7.62 32.37
CA LYS A 426 -2.97 7.63 33.76
C LYS A 426 -4.12 7.59 34.75
N ALA A 427 -5.20 8.34 34.49
CA ALA A 427 -6.42 8.29 35.30
C ALA A 427 -7.05 6.88 35.26
N GLU A 428 -7.11 6.24 34.05
CA GLU A 428 -7.61 4.86 33.91
C GLU A 428 -6.75 3.86 34.69
N ASN A 429 -5.41 3.93 34.58
CA ASN A 429 -4.51 3.08 35.32
C ASN A 429 -4.63 3.29 36.85
N ALA A 430 -4.71 4.55 37.30
CA ALA A 430 -4.87 4.88 38.72
C ALA A 430 -6.14 4.25 39.29
N MET A 431 -7.26 4.32 38.61
CA MET A 431 -8.51 3.67 39.04
C MET A 431 -8.36 2.16 39.18
N GLN A 432 -7.69 1.52 38.19
CA GLN A 432 -7.48 0.08 38.20
C GLN A 432 -6.47 -0.37 39.26
N MET A 433 -5.47 0.45 39.56
CA MET A 433 -4.50 0.20 40.63
C MET A 433 -5.12 0.19 42.04
N VAL A 434 -6.26 0.83 42.27
CA VAL A 434 -6.88 0.87 43.58
C VAL A 434 -7.16 -0.56 44.08
N ARG A 435 -7.81 -1.43 43.30
CA ARG A 435 -8.27 -2.78 43.71
C ARG A 435 -7.94 -3.90 42.73
N ASP A 436 -7.13 -3.64 41.71
CA ASP A 436 -6.90 -4.57 40.57
C ASP A 436 -8.23 -4.98 39.87
N GLU A 437 -9.10 -3.99 39.67
CA GLU A 437 -10.42 -4.17 39.05
C GLU A 437 -10.49 -3.48 37.70
N GLN A 438 -11.17 -4.11 36.73
CA GLN A 438 -11.41 -3.53 35.44
C GLN A 438 -12.51 -2.47 35.53
N THR A 439 -12.13 -1.24 35.86
CA THR A 439 -13.03 -0.10 35.95
C THR A 439 -12.60 1.02 35.01
N HIS A 440 -13.58 1.75 34.45
CA HIS A 440 -13.35 2.86 33.53
C HIS A 440 -14.18 4.11 33.88
N SER A 441 -15.01 4.02 34.94
CA SER A 441 -15.86 5.13 35.37
C SER A 441 -15.22 5.84 36.57
N LEU A 442 -15.21 7.18 36.52
CA LEU A 442 -14.68 7.99 37.59
C LEU A 442 -15.43 7.71 38.92
N PRO A 443 -14.74 7.61 40.05
CA PRO A 443 -15.35 7.24 41.31
C PRO A 443 -16.28 8.35 41.85
N ALA A 444 -17.37 7.90 42.43
CA ALA A 444 -18.30 8.77 43.14
C ALA A 444 -17.91 9.01 44.62
N GLU A 445 -17.32 7.99 45.26
CA GLU A 445 -17.05 7.98 46.70
C GLU A 445 -15.83 8.81 47.08
N PRO A 446 -15.90 9.63 48.14
CA PRO A 446 -14.81 10.49 48.57
C PRO A 446 -13.49 9.77 48.91
N PRO A 447 -13.48 8.57 49.50
CA PRO A 447 -12.22 7.83 49.72
C PRO A 447 -11.51 7.46 48.43
N ASP A 448 -12.24 6.99 47.41
CA ASP A 448 -11.65 6.58 46.12
C ASP A 448 -11.18 7.80 45.32
N ARG A 449 -11.88 8.93 45.39
CA ARG A 449 -11.42 10.21 44.88
C ARG A 449 -10.10 10.65 45.48
N ALA A 450 -9.98 10.52 46.86
CA ALA A 450 -8.74 10.83 47.53
C ALA A 450 -7.60 9.90 47.12
N ARG A 451 -7.85 8.58 46.97
CA ARG A 451 -6.87 7.62 46.43
C ARG A 451 -6.35 8.01 45.06
N LEU A 452 -7.27 8.36 44.16
CA LEU A 452 -6.84 8.81 42.79
C LEU A 452 -5.93 10.04 42.87
N SER A 453 -6.25 11.01 43.72
CA SER A 453 -5.42 12.20 43.89
C SER A 453 -4.03 11.84 44.42
N VAL A 454 -3.96 10.88 45.35
CA VAL A 454 -2.69 10.37 45.90
C VAL A 454 -1.88 9.65 44.81
N ILE A 455 -2.50 8.77 44.03
CA ILE A 455 -1.82 8.00 42.97
C ILE A 455 -1.29 8.97 41.91
N LEU A 456 -2.12 9.92 41.47
CA LEU A 456 -1.80 10.86 40.38
C LEU A 456 -0.89 12.02 40.84
N GLY A 457 -0.59 12.12 42.12
CA GLY A 457 0.30 13.13 42.69
C GLY A 457 -0.22 14.55 42.60
N VAL A 458 -1.54 14.75 42.73
CA VAL A 458 -2.19 16.05 42.67
C VAL A 458 -2.77 16.44 44.01
N PRO A 459 -2.95 17.75 44.33
CA PRO A 459 -3.40 18.20 45.64
C PRO A 459 -4.79 17.69 46.05
N GLY A 460 -5.70 17.44 45.09
CA GLY A 460 -7.05 17.00 45.42
C GLY A 460 -7.85 16.59 44.16
N TRP A 461 -9.06 16.14 44.44
CA TRP A 461 -9.98 15.66 43.40
C TRP A 461 -10.35 16.69 42.33
N ASP A 462 -10.50 17.98 42.73
CA ASP A 462 -10.89 19.06 41.80
C ASP A 462 -9.85 19.21 40.68
N GLU A 463 -8.56 19.08 40.97
CA GLU A 463 -7.48 19.12 40.02
C GLU A 463 -7.55 17.91 39.05
N VAL A 464 -7.86 16.72 39.55
CA VAL A 464 -8.10 15.53 38.69
C VAL A 464 -9.28 15.80 37.73
N ALA A 465 -10.40 16.28 38.29
CA ALA A 465 -11.62 16.51 37.55
C ALA A 465 -11.43 17.58 36.43
N VAL A 466 -10.74 18.67 36.75
CA VAL A 466 -10.42 19.74 35.76
C VAL A 466 -9.54 19.17 34.64
N ARG A 467 -8.47 18.47 34.95
CA ARG A 467 -7.55 17.91 33.92
C ARG A 467 -8.24 16.89 33.02
N VAL A 468 -9.02 15.97 33.59
CA VAL A 468 -9.76 14.96 32.85
C VAL A 468 -10.83 15.63 31.97
N THR A 469 -11.57 16.62 32.49
CA THR A 469 -12.60 17.31 31.71
C THR A 469 -11.99 18.12 30.56
N SER A 470 -10.87 18.82 30.79
CA SER A 470 -10.14 19.54 29.76
C SER A 470 -9.61 18.60 28.68
N ALA A 471 -8.99 17.48 29.07
CA ALA A 471 -8.49 16.46 28.13
C ALA A 471 -9.63 15.92 27.26
N ARG A 472 -10.77 15.56 27.87
CA ARG A 472 -11.95 15.07 27.13
C ARG A 472 -12.52 16.14 26.18
N GLY A 473 -12.56 17.39 26.61
CA GLY A 473 -13.00 18.52 25.76
C GLY A 473 -12.12 18.69 24.52
N ASN A 474 -10.80 18.59 24.70
CA ASN A 474 -9.82 18.66 23.60
C ASN A 474 -10.00 17.50 22.63
N VAL A 475 -10.12 16.27 23.12
CA VAL A 475 -10.34 15.09 22.28
C VAL A 475 -11.63 15.20 21.47
N ALA A 476 -12.75 15.58 22.12
CA ALA A 476 -14.04 15.72 21.43
C ALA A 476 -13.98 16.76 20.31
N ARG A 477 -13.34 17.92 20.53
CA ARG A 477 -13.12 18.94 19.51
C ARG A 477 -12.32 18.41 18.32
N GLN A 478 -11.18 17.76 18.59
CA GLN A 478 -10.32 17.22 17.55
C GLN A 478 -11.00 16.09 16.79
N PHE A 479 -11.73 15.25 17.49
CA PHE A 479 -12.48 14.16 16.90
C PHE A 479 -13.57 14.65 15.94
N ASP A 480 -14.34 15.66 16.36
CA ASP A 480 -15.37 16.26 15.52
C ASP A 480 -14.75 16.99 14.31
N ALA A 481 -13.63 17.71 14.48
CA ALA A 481 -12.96 18.44 13.41
C ALA A 481 -12.34 17.51 12.36
N LEU A 482 -11.68 16.42 12.77
CA LEU A 482 -10.97 15.51 11.87
C LEU A 482 -11.88 14.53 11.11
N LEU A 483 -13.01 14.14 11.72
CA LEU A 483 -13.93 13.16 11.12
C LEU A 483 -15.13 13.78 10.41
N PHE A 484 -15.54 14.99 10.81
CA PHE A 484 -16.70 15.65 10.20
C PHE A 484 -16.33 16.89 9.36
N GLY A 485 -15.05 17.29 9.37
CA GLY A 485 -14.59 18.55 8.80
C GLY A 485 -14.99 19.74 9.70
N ALA A 486 -14.28 20.88 9.59
CA ALA A 486 -14.79 22.13 10.14
C ALA A 486 -16.17 22.37 9.51
N PRO A 487 -17.16 22.87 10.28
CA PRO A 487 -18.41 23.28 9.67
C PRO A 487 -18.08 24.40 8.69
N ASP A 488 -17.89 24.08 7.42
CA ASP A 488 -18.00 25.07 6.37
C ASP A 488 -19.38 25.70 6.56
N GLY A 489 -19.40 27.02 6.78
CA GLY A 489 -20.59 27.79 7.16
C GLY A 489 -21.68 27.83 6.10
N GLN A 490 -22.01 26.69 5.51
CA GLN A 490 -23.15 26.47 4.62
C GLN A 490 -23.60 25.01 4.66
N ASN A 491 -23.84 24.42 5.83
CA ASN A 491 -24.78 23.32 5.93
C ASN A 491 -26.20 23.91 5.96
N ARG A 492 -26.70 24.25 4.77
CA ARG A 492 -28.13 24.07 4.55
C ARG A 492 -28.40 22.57 4.74
N PRO A 493 -29.51 22.18 5.42
CA PRO A 493 -29.95 20.81 5.44
C PRO A 493 -29.94 20.35 3.98
N GLU A 494 -29.17 19.28 3.66
CA GLU A 494 -29.16 18.68 2.34
C GLU A 494 -30.61 18.34 2.02
N GLU A 495 -31.24 19.23 1.25
CA GLU A 495 -32.52 18.94 0.65
C GLU A 495 -32.28 17.67 -0.17
N THR A 496 -32.86 16.60 0.30
CA THR A 496 -32.98 15.29 -0.29
C THR A 496 -32.96 15.38 -1.80
N GLY A 497 -32.00 14.70 -2.44
CA GLY A 497 -31.87 14.59 -3.90
C GLY A 497 -33.18 14.14 -4.53
N ALA A 498 -34.02 15.09 -4.89
CA ALA A 498 -35.42 14.91 -5.24
C ALA A 498 -35.56 14.19 -6.59
N VAL A 499 -34.63 14.44 -7.52
CA VAL A 499 -34.69 13.89 -8.90
C VAL A 499 -34.53 12.39 -8.97
N TRP A 500 -33.68 11.81 -8.13
CA TRP A 500 -33.40 10.36 -8.18
C TRP A 500 -34.15 9.54 -7.12
N LEU A 501 -34.54 10.18 -6.01
CA LEU A 501 -35.32 9.57 -4.93
C LEU A 501 -36.82 9.46 -5.22
N ALA A 502 -37.33 10.11 -6.26
CA ALA A 502 -38.68 9.94 -6.67
C ALA A 502 -38.99 8.46 -6.89
N SER A 503 -40.08 8.00 -6.28
CA SER A 503 -40.51 6.61 -6.27
C SER A 503 -40.42 5.98 -7.68
N GLU A 504 -40.43 4.66 -7.78
CA GLU A 504 -40.43 3.89 -9.04
C GLU A 504 -41.39 4.40 -10.12
N ASN A 505 -42.33 5.28 -9.76
CA ASN A 505 -43.38 5.86 -10.60
C ASN A 505 -43.27 7.37 -10.86
N ALA A 506 -42.27 8.08 -10.32
CA ALA A 506 -42.11 9.49 -10.64
C ALA A 506 -41.41 9.65 -11.99
N LYS A 507 -41.96 10.51 -12.82
CA LYS A 507 -41.39 10.83 -14.14
C LYS A 507 -40.11 11.66 -13.92
N ILE A 508 -38.96 11.03 -14.12
CA ILE A 508 -37.62 11.69 -14.05
C ILE A 508 -37.62 12.96 -14.89
N ASP A 509 -38.32 12.95 -16.04
CA ASP A 509 -38.44 14.08 -16.95
C ASP A 509 -38.95 15.34 -16.25
N GLN A 510 -40.02 15.23 -15.40
CA GLN A 510 -40.63 16.37 -14.73
C GLN A 510 -39.72 16.99 -13.67
N GLU A 511 -38.88 16.19 -13.03
CA GLU A 511 -37.94 16.67 -12.03
C GLU A 511 -36.72 17.31 -12.67
N LEU A 512 -36.21 16.76 -13.79
CA LEU A 512 -35.16 17.41 -14.58
C LEU A 512 -35.61 18.77 -15.13
N GLU A 513 -36.88 18.88 -15.59
CA GLU A 513 -37.44 20.15 -16.05
C GLU A 513 -37.56 21.18 -14.92
N ARG A 514 -37.99 20.75 -13.74
CA ARG A 514 -38.08 21.60 -12.53
C ARG A 514 -36.71 22.09 -12.06
N ASP A 515 -35.68 21.24 -12.13
CA ASP A 515 -34.34 21.60 -11.75
C ASP A 515 -33.58 22.39 -12.82
N GLY A 516 -34.21 22.72 -13.96
CA GLY A 516 -33.68 23.61 -14.99
C GLY A 516 -32.75 22.94 -16.00
N PHE A 517 -32.89 21.64 -16.20
CA PHE A 517 -32.11 20.92 -17.21
C PHE A 517 -32.52 21.33 -18.65
N PRO A 518 -31.59 21.39 -19.63
CA PRO A 518 -31.95 21.75 -21.00
C PRO A 518 -33.02 20.83 -21.58
N ARG A 519 -34.10 21.42 -22.13
CA ARG A 519 -35.29 20.65 -22.57
C ARG A 519 -35.01 19.61 -23.64
N ASP A 520 -34.07 19.89 -24.52
CA ASP A 520 -33.63 18.97 -25.59
C ASP A 520 -32.85 17.79 -25.07
N ALA A 521 -32.25 17.87 -23.87
CA ALA A 521 -31.46 16.83 -23.24
C ALA A 521 -32.24 15.94 -22.24
N ILE A 522 -33.42 16.41 -21.77
CA ILE A 522 -34.19 15.74 -20.70
C ILE A 522 -34.53 14.29 -21.04
N ALA A 523 -35.07 14.03 -22.22
CA ALA A 523 -35.51 12.69 -22.61
C ALA A 523 -34.34 11.69 -22.69
N GLU A 524 -33.19 12.12 -23.23
CA GLU A 524 -32.01 11.27 -23.36
C GLU A 524 -31.36 11.00 -21.99
N VAL A 525 -31.25 12.03 -21.14
CA VAL A 525 -30.72 11.87 -19.77
C VAL A 525 -31.61 10.96 -18.93
N ALA A 526 -32.92 11.14 -19.00
CA ALA A 526 -33.88 10.25 -18.32
C ALA A 526 -33.73 8.80 -18.77
N ALA A 527 -33.58 8.56 -20.08
CA ALA A 527 -33.37 7.21 -20.63
C ALA A 527 -32.05 6.58 -20.12
N ILE A 528 -30.96 7.34 -20.03
CA ILE A 528 -29.67 6.88 -19.50
C ILE A 528 -29.83 6.48 -18.03
N LEU A 529 -30.44 7.30 -17.21
CA LEU A 529 -30.65 7.03 -15.79
C LEU A 529 -31.56 5.82 -15.53
N GLU A 530 -32.62 5.67 -16.34
CA GLU A 530 -33.50 4.50 -16.28
C GLU A 530 -32.78 3.23 -16.71
N ALA A 531 -31.97 3.29 -17.76
CA ALA A 531 -31.16 2.16 -18.20
C ALA A 531 -30.21 1.71 -17.07
N TYR A 532 -29.53 2.66 -16.41
CA TYR A 532 -28.63 2.39 -15.31
C TYR A 532 -29.36 1.70 -14.12
N ARG A 533 -30.58 2.13 -13.74
CA ARG A 533 -31.40 1.47 -12.70
C ARG A 533 -31.67 -0.01 -12.99
N ARG A 534 -31.72 -0.40 -14.28
CA ARG A 534 -31.96 -1.78 -14.71
C ARG A 534 -30.71 -2.65 -14.70
N THR A 535 -29.51 -2.05 -14.54
CA THR A 535 -28.25 -2.80 -14.55
C THR A 535 -28.07 -3.69 -13.32
N ALA A 536 -27.28 -4.75 -13.48
CA ALA A 536 -26.93 -5.63 -12.37
C ALA A 536 -26.11 -4.89 -11.30
N ALA A 537 -25.30 -3.92 -11.70
CA ALA A 537 -24.50 -3.09 -10.80
C ALA A 537 -25.40 -2.32 -9.81
N TYR A 538 -26.43 -1.63 -10.30
CA TYR A 538 -27.38 -0.91 -9.44
C TYR A 538 -28.20 -1.85 -8.53
N ARG A 539 -28.68 -2.97 -9.06
CA ARG A 539 -29.53 -3.91 -8.31
C ARG A 539 -28.82 -4.59 -7.14
N ARG A 540 -27.50 -4.78 -7.25
CA ARG A 540 -26.65 -5.39 -6.21
C ARG A 540 -26.29 -4.43 -5.08
N LEU A 541 -26.49 -3.12 -5.27
CA LEU A 541 -26.24 -2.14 -4.21
C LEU A 541 -27.15 -2.36 -3.00
N ASP A 542 -26.56 -2.35 -1.82
CA ASP A 542 -27.26 -2.25 -0.56
C ASP A 542 -27.93 -0.87 -0.39
N GLU A 543 -28.69 -0.68 0.66
CA GLU A 543 -29.39 0.59 0.92
C GLU A 543 -28.43 1.77 1.12
N ALA A 544 -27.27 1.53 1.76
CA ALA A 544 -26.24 2.55 1.95
C ALA A 544 -25.58 2.94 0.61
N GLY A 545 -25.24 1.97 -0.23
CA GLY A 545 -24.72 2.18 -1.57
C GLY A 545 -25.68 2.97 -2.47
N ARG A 546 -26.99 2.65 -2.42
CA ARG A 546 -28.01 3.40 -3.16
C ARG A 546 -28.13 4.85 -2.69
N ARG A 547 -28.11 5.10 -1.37
CA ARG A 547 -28.12 6.47 -0.83
C ARG A 547 -26.90 7.28 -1.27
N ARG A 548 -25.70 6.68 -1.28
CA ARG A 548 -24.47 7.32 -1.77
C ARG A 548 -24.58 7.68 -3.24
N LEU A 549 -25.01 6.71 -4.04
CA LEU A 549 -25.20 6.89 -5.47
C LEU A 549 -26.19 8.01 -5.79
N HIS A 550 -27.31 8.11 -5.06
CA HIS A 550 -28.30 9.17 -5.26
C HIS A 550 -27.70 10.57 -5.07
N LEU A 551 -26.88 10.76 -4.03
CA LEU A 551 -26.18 12.02 -3.80
C LEU A 551 -25.13 12.34 -4.87
N ILE A 552 -24.44 11.32 -5.40
CA ILE A 552 -23.47 11.48 -6.50
C ILE A 552 -24.20 11.90 -7.77
N VAL A 553 -25.31 11.22 -8.10
CA VAL A 553 -26.10 11.52 -9.32
C VAL A 553 -26.73 12.91 -9.24
N ASP A 554 -27.24 13.33 -8.09
CA ASP A 554 -27.76 14.68 -7.90
C ASP A 554 -26.68 15.75 -8.19
N ARG A 555 -25.48 15.59 -7.65
CA ARG A 555 -24.34 16.49 -7.95
C ARG A 555 -23.90 16.42 -9.42
N LEU A 556 -23.88 15.21 -10.00
CA LEU A 556 -23.59 15.05 -11.44
C LEU A 556 -24.57 15.84 -12.29
N LEU A 557 -25.87 15.72 -12.05
CA LEU A 557 -26.90 16.40 -12.84
C LEU A 557 -26.76 17.92 -12.73
N ARG A 558 -26.54 18.46 -11.55
CA ARG A 558 -26.30 19.91 -11.33
C ARG A 558 -25.04 20.40 -12.04
N ALA A 559 -23.97 19.63 -12.02
CA ALA A 559 -22.74 20.00 -12.73
C ALA A 559 -22.92 19.87 -14.25
N ALA A 560 -23.55 18.81 -14.74
CA ALA A 560 -23.74 18.55 -16.17
C ALA A 560 -24.57 19.63 -16.88
N GLN A 561 -25.51 20.29 -16.20
CA GLN A 561 -26.33 21.37 -16.76
C GLN A 561 -25.52 22.52 -17.37
N THR A 562 -24.33 22.80 -16.81
CA THR A 562 -23.47 23.92 -17.23
C THR A 562 -22.56 23.57 -18.40
N HIS A 563 -22.50 22.31 -18.81
CA HIS A 563 -21.64 21.85 -19.91
C HIS A 563 -22.35 21.97 -21.27
N ARG A 564 -21.54 22.11 -22.34
CA ARG A 564 -22.05 22.19 -23.73
C ARG A 564 -22.80 20.95 -24.20
N SER A 565 -22.46 19.78 -23.67
CA SER A 565 -23.06 18.49 -24.04
C SER A 565 -23.43 17.69 -22.78
N PRO A 566 -24.51 18.10 -22.08
CA PRO A 566 -24.90 17.50 -20.80
C PRO A 566 -25.22 16.02 -20.89
N VAL A 567 -25.82 15.57 -21.99
CA VAL A 567 -26.12 14.15 -22.25
C VAL A 567 -24.86 13.29 -22.24
N SER A 568 -23.85 13.70 -23.02
CA SER A 568 -22.56 12.97 -23.11
C SER A 568 -21.83 12.92 -21.75
N VAL A 569 -21.90 13.99 -20.96
CA VAL A 569 -21.30 14.03 -19.61
C VAL A 569 -21.98 13.01 -18.70
N VAL A 570 -23.33 13.02 -18.65
CA VAL A 570 -24.10 12.08 -17.84
C VAL A 570 -23.84 10.64 -18.26
N GLU A 571 -23.88 10.35 -19.57
CA GLU A 571 -23.62 9.01 -20.11
C GLU A 571 -22.24 8.49 -19.68
N ARG A 572 -21.19 9.31 -19.85
CA ARG A 572 -19.82 8.93 -19.56
C ARG A 572 -19.57 8.72 -18.07
N VAL A 573 -20.12 9.59 -17.21
CA VAL A 573 -20.01 9.42 -15.75
C VAL A 573 -20.83 8.21 -15.27
N VAL A 574 -22.05 8.02 -15.77
CA VAL A 574 -22.89 6.85 -15.46
C VAL A 574 -22.18 5.54 -15.82
N ARG A 575 -21.49 5.48 -16.97
CA ARG A 575 -20.65 4.33 -17.34
C ARG A 575 -19.55 4.03 -16.30
N VAL A 576 -18.90 5.07 -15.79
CA VAL A 576 -17.91 4.92 -14.70
C VAL A 576 -18.59 4.42 -13.43
N LEU A 577 -19.75 5.01 -13.07
CA LEU A 577 -20.52 4.59 -11.89
C LEU A 577 -21.00 3.13 -12.00
N GLU A 578 -21.34 2.66 -13.20
CA GLU A 578 -21.68 1.26 -13.44
C GLU A 578 -20.48 0.33 -13.20
N ALA A 579 -19.30 0.71 -13.70
CA ALA A 579 -18.08 -0.07 -13.53
C ALA A 579 -17.63 -0.19 -12.06
N ILE A 580 -17.87 0.86 -11.27
CA ILE A 580 -17.50 0.88 -9.83
C ILE A 580 -18.65 0.43 -8.91
N GLY A 581 -19.86 0.23 -9.42
CA GLY A 581 -21.06 0.01 -8.62
C GLY A 581 -21.01 -1.20 -7.69
N THR A 582 -20.17 -2.21 -7.99
CA THR A 582 -19.95 -3.37 -7.09
C THR A 582 -18.91 -3.09 -5.99
N ARG A 583 -18.24 -1.94 -6.01
CA ARG A 583 -17.17 -1.55 -5.09
C ARG A 583 -17.61 -0.35 -4.25
N SER A 584 -18.21 -0.60 -3.09
CA SER A 584 -18.76 0.43 -2.19
C SER A 584 -17.76 1.53 -1.78
N SER A 585 -16.45 1.22 -1.79
CA SER A 585 -15.38 2.16 -1.47
C SER A 585 -15.27 3.34 -2.44
N TYR A 586 -15.45 3.11 -3.75
CA TYR A 586 -15.39 4.18 -4.75
C TYR A 586 -16.63 5.10 -4.70
N LEU A 587 -17.81 4.55 -4.42
CA LEU A 587 -19.02 5.38 -4.22
C LEU A 587 -18.88 6.25 -2.95
N ALA A 588 -18.31 5.69 -1.87
CA ALA A 588 -18.02 6.45 -0.66
C ALA A 588 -17.01 7.58 -0.95
N LEU A 589 -15.94 7.29 -1.70
CA LEU A 589 -14.96 8.27 -2.12
C LEU A 589 -15.58 9.47 -2.85
N LEU A 590 -16.36 9.22 -3.90
CA LEU A 590 -16.98 10.26 -4.73
C LEU A 590 -18.00 11.10 -3.95
N LYS A 591 -18.71 10.50 -2.97
CA LYS A 591 -19.61 11.22 -2.06
C LYS A 591 -18.82 12.14 -1.11
N GLU A 592 -17.76 11.63 -0.49
CA GLU A 592 -17.01 12.31 0.56
C GLU A 592 -16.02 13.36 0.07
N ARG A 593 -15.60 13.24 -1.19
CA ARG A 593 -14.68 14.17 -1.85
C ARG A 593 -15.35 14.85 -3.03
N PRO A 594 -16.11 15.92 -2.80
CA PRO A 594 -16.74 16.69 -3.89
C PRO A 594 -15.76 17.16 -4.96
N ALA A 595 -14.54 17.51 -4.55
CA ALA A 595 -13.48 17.87 -5.49
C ALA A 595 -13.09 16.72 -6.44
N ALA A 596 -13.06 15.46 -5.97
CA ALA A 596 -12.77 14.31 -6.81
C ALA A 596 -13.92 14.02 -7.78
N LEU A 597 -15.17 14.14 -7.32
CA LEU A 597 -16.34 14.01 -8.19
C LEU A 597 -16.38 15.11 -9.26
N ASN A 598 -16.13 16.35 -8.90
CA ASN A 598 -16.08 17.46 -9.86
C ASN A 598 -14.98 17.22 -10.91
N ARG A 599 -13.78 16.79 -10.51
CA ARG A 599 -12.71 16.43 -11.45
C ARG A 599 -13.10 15.26 -12.35
N LEU A 600 -13.76 14.23 -11.81
CA LEU A 600 -14.29 13.13 -12.62
C LEU A 600 -15.26 13.66 -13.67
N ILE A 601 -16.20 14.54 -13.29
CA ILE A 601 -17.16 15.16 -14.20
C ILE A 601 -16.44 15.98 -15.27
N GLU A 602 -15.46 16.81 -14.89
CA GLU A 602 -14.64 17.61 -15.81
C GLU A 602 -13.87 16.71 -16.82
N VAL A 603 -13.21 15.66 -16.33
CA VAL A 603 -12.48 14.70 -17.17
C VAL A 603 -13.43 13.99 -18.14
N CYS A 604 -14.58 13.54 -17.65
CA CYS A 604 -15.63 12.91 -18.50
C CYS A 604 -16.25 13.90 -19.50
N ALA A 605 -16.37 15.18 -19.14
CA ALA A 605 -16.87 16.21 -20.05
C ALA A 605 -15.89 16.47 -21.20
N ILE A 606 -14.58 16.46 -20.91
CA ILE A 606 -13.53 16.77 -21.89
C ILE A 606 -13.21 15.56 -22.77
N SER A 607 -13.21 14.32 -22.22
CA SER A 607 -12.66 13.16 -22.93
C SER A 607 -13.45 11.87 -22.75
N GLY A 608 -13.97 11.33 -23.86
CA GLY A 608 -14.54 9.99 -23.93
C GLY A 608 -13.48 8.87 -23.74
N PHE A 609 -12.25 9.11 -24.17
CA PHE A 609 -11.14 8.18 -23.98
C PHE A 609 -10.81 8.01 -22.48
N LEU A 610 -10.60 9.11 -21.74
CA LEU A 610 -10.31 9.06 -20.30
C LEU A 610 -11.47 8.46 -19.52
N SER A 611 -12.70 8.78 -19.85
CA SER A 611 -13.88 8.17 -19.24
C SER A 611 -13.89 6.64 -19.39
N ARG A 612 -13.59 6.12 -20.58
CA ARG A 612 -13.45 4.67 -20.80
C ARG A 612 -12.29 4.07 -20.01
N GLN A 613 -11.12 4.74 -20.01
CA GLN A 613 -9.97 4.28 -19.23
C GLN A 613 -10.31 4.15 -17.73
N ILE A 614 -11.05 5.12 -17.15
CA ILE A 614 -11.49 5.05 -15.75
C ILE A 614 -12.51 3.91 -15.56
N ALA A 615 -13.46 3.72 -16.47
CA ALA A 615 -14.44 2.64 -16.40
C ALA A 615 -13.78 1.26 -16.48
N ASP A 616 -12.84 1.08 -17.42
CA ASP A 616 -12.11 -0.17 -17.60
C ASP A 616 -11.11 -0.44 -16.46
N PHE A 617 -10.55 0.63 -15.87
CA PHE A 617 -9.56 0.55 -14.80
C PHE A 617 -9.84 1.57 -13.68
N PRO A 618 -10.79 1.27 -12.77
CA PRO A 618 -11.25 2.19 -11.72
C PRO A 618 -10.17 2.71 -10.76
N LEU A 619 -9.02 2.05 -10.68
CA LEU A 619 -7.85 2.52 -9.94
C LEU A 619 -7.39 3.93 -10.36
N LEU A 620 -7.69 4.36 -11.60
CA LEU A 620 -7.40 5.71 -12.07
C LEU A 620 -8.18 6.81 -11.34
N LEU A 621 -9.25 6.47 -10.62
CA LEU A 621 -9.95 7.41 -9.74
C LEU A 621 -9.05 7.92 -8.61
N ASP A 622 -8.10 7.10 -8.16
CA ASP A 622 -7.15 7.49 -7.11
C ASP A 622 -6.23 8.62 -7.59
N GLU A 623 -5.87 8.63 -8.86
CA GLU A 623 -5.08 9.71 -9.47
C GLU A 623 -5.84 11.06 -9.51
N LEU A 624 -7.18 11.03 -9.54
CA LEU A 624 -7.99 12.25 -9.49
C LEU A 624 -8.06 12.89 -8.10
N ILE A 625 -7.62 12.18 -7.05
CA ILE A 625 -7.70 12.65 -5.66
C ILE A 625 -6.50 13.50 -5.29
N ASP A 626 -5.31 13.11 -5.77
CA ASP A 626 -4.07 13.79 -5.42
C ASP A 626 -3.84 15.02 -6.32
N ALA A 627 -4.10 16.22 -5.75
CA ALA A 627 -3.88 17.47 -6.47
C ALA A 627 -2.41 17.67 -6.91
N LYS A 628 -1.45 17.05 -6.21
CA LYS A 628 -0.02 17.16 -6.52
C LYS A 628 0.43 16.27 -7.66
N ALA A 629 -0.24 15.15 -7.90
CA ALA A 629 0.03 14.28 -9.05
C ALA A 629 -0.18 15.03 -10.39
N PHE A 630 -0.88 16.17 -10.35
CA PHE A 630 -1.19 17.00 -11.51
C PHE A 630 -0.22 18.18 -11.71
N ASP A 631 0.60 18.55 -10.72
CA ASP A 631 1.39 19.79 -10.78
C ASP A 631 2.71 19.65 -11.54
N GLU A 632 3.36 18.48 -11.51
CA GLU A 632 4.61 18.23 -12.24
C GLU A 632 4.58 16.89 -12.98
N MET A 633 4.63 16.94 -14.32
CA MET A 633 4.75 15.73 -15.14
C MET A 633 6.12 15.06 -14.93
N PRO A 634 6.17 13.76 -14.57
CA PRO A 634 7.42 13.07 -14.39
C PRO A 634 8.31 13.08 -15.64
N SER A 635 9.61 13.23 -15.44
CA SER A 635 10.60 13.00 -16.50
C SER A 635 10.74 11.50 -16.80
N ARG A 636 11.47 11.14 -17.87
CA ARG A 636 11.83 9.73 -18.15
C ARG A 636 12.44 9.04 -16.91
N GLN A 637 13.32 9.74 -16.18
CA GLN A 637 13.92 9.23 -14.96
C GLN A 637 12.88 9.03 -13.84
N GLY A 638 11.92 9.94 -13.70
CA GLY A 638 10.82 9.79 -12.75
C GLY A 638 9.95 8.57 -13.04
N PHE A 639 9.59 8.35 -14.32
CA PHE A 639 8.89 7.14 -14.72
C PHE A 639 9.71 5.86 -14.48
N ALA A 640 11.03 5.88 -14.76
CA ALA A 640 11.91 4.75 -14.49
C ALA A 640 11.99 4.43 -12.98
N GLN A 641 12.08 5.44 -12.12
CA GLN A 641 12.05 5.27 -10.67
C GLN A 641 10.72 4.70 -10.17
N GLU A 642 9.60 5.22 -10.66
CA GLU A 642 8.28 4.71 -10.30
C GLU A 642 8.11 3.25 -10.71
N LEU A 643 8.52 2.92 -11.94
CA LEU A 643 8.49 1.55 -12.46
C LEU A 643 9.37 0.62 -11.62
N GLY A 644 10.61 1.04 -11.29
CA GLY A 644 11.53 0.31 -10.42
C GLY A 644 10.91 0.00 -9.06
N VAL A 645 10.33 1.00 -8.37
CA VAL A 645 9.65 0.80 -7.08
C VAL A 645 8.51 -0.22 -7.17
N ARG A 646 7.81 -0.29 -8.32
CA ARG A 646 6.71 -1.25 -8.53
C ARG A 646 7.21 -2.68 -8.79
N THR A 647 8.37 -2.83 -9.44
CA THR A 647 8.89 -4.15 -9.89
C THR A 647 9.90 -4.76 -8.91
N GLU A 648 10.75 -3.97 -8.24
CA GLU A 648 11.79 -4.45 -7.31
C GLU A 648 11.26 -5.31 -6.14
N ARG A 649 9.98 -5.20 -5.81
CA ARG A 649 9.34 -5.90 -4.68
C ARG A 649 8.61 -7.16 -5.09
N LEU A 650 8.58 -7.47 -6.38
CA LEU A 650 7.88 -8.64 -6.87
C LEU A 650 8.84 -9.83 -6.92
N PRO A 651 8.36 -11.06 -6.58
CA PRO A 651 9.15 -12.25 -6.72
C PRO A 651 9.66 -12.41 -8.16
N ALA A 652 10.94 -12.77 -8.32
CA ALA A 652 11.53 -12.96 -9.64
C ALA A 652 10.90 -14.15 -10.39
N ASP A 653 10.32 -15.09 -9.67
CA ASP A 653 9.67 -16.31 -10.15
C ASP A 653 8.16 -16.15 -10.46
N ASP A 654 7.58 -14.96 -10.25
CA ASP A 654 6.17 -14.68 -10.57
C ASP A 654 6.02 -13.71 -11.76
N PRO A 655 6.11 -14.21 -13.01
CA PRO A 655 6.03 -13.38 -14.21
C PRO A 655 4.65 -12.77 -14.43
N GLU A 656 3.57 -13.36 -13.89
CA GLU A 656 2.22 -12.82 -14.04
C GLU A 656 2.06 -11.53 -13.23
N ARG A 657 2.52 -11.51 -11.98
CA ARG A 657 2.54 -10.30 -11.14
C ARG A 657 3.44 -9.21 -11.71
N GLN A 658 4.57 -9.59 -12.30
CA GLN A 658 5.47 -8.62 -12.94
C GLN A 658 4.80 -7.93 -14.13
N VAL A 659 4.18 -8.68 -15.03
CA VAL A 659 3.46 -8.13 -16.19
C VAL A 659 2.26 -7.29 -15.76
N GLU A 660 1.55 -7.71 -14.70
CA GLU A 660 0.43 -6.94 -14.17
C GLU A 660 0.89 -5.58 -13.59
N ALA A 661 2.04 -5.54 -12.93
CA ALA A 661 2.64 -4.28 -12.45
C ALA A 661 3.04 -3.35 -13.62
N LEU A 662 3.56 -3.90 -14.73
CA LEU A 662 3.85 -3.12 -15.94
C LEU A 662 2.57 -2.51 -16.53
N ARG A 663 1.47 -3.27 -16.56
CA ARG A 663 0.16 -2.79 -17.06
C ARG A 663 -0.39 -1.66 -16.20
N GLN A 664 -0.36 -1.84 -14.88
CA GLN A 664 -0.80 -0.80 -13.94
C GLN A 664 0.03 0.47 -14.09
N PHE A 665 1.35 0.34 -14.21
CA PHE A 665 2.23 1.47 -14.47
C PHE A 665 1.86 2.18 -15.78
N GLN A 666 1.70 1.43 -16.89
CA GLN A 666 1.33 1.99 -18.18
C GLN A 666 0.01 2.76 -18.10
N LYS A 667 -1.03 2.18 -17.51
CA LYS A 667 -2.36 2.81 -17.41
C LYS A 667 -2.29 4.13 -16.65
N VAL A 668 -1.63 4.15 -15.50
CA VAL A 668 -1.46 5.34 -14.67
C VAL A 668 -0.65 6.41 -15.40
N ALA A 669 0.51 6.03 -15.96
CA ALA A 669 1.39 6.98 -16.65
C ALA A 669 0.75 7.58 -17.91
N VAL A 670 0.09 6.77 -18.74
CA VAL A 670 -0.63 7.24 -19.95
C VAL A 670 -1.80 8.13 -19.58
N PHE A 671 -2.56 7.79 -18.51
CA PHE A 671 -3.66 8.60 -17.99
C PHE A 671 -3.17 9.99 -17.54
N ALA A 672 -2.07 10.04 -16.78
CA ALA A 672 -1.48 11.31 -16.33
C ALA A 672 -1.03 12.17 -17.51
N VAL A 673 -0.39 11.58 -18.53
CA VAL A 673 -0.01 12.30 -19.77
C VAL A 673 -1.24 12.85 -20.49
N ALA A 674 -2.30 12.04 -20.66
CA ALA A 674 -3.52 12.44 -21.35
C ALA A 674 -4.26 13.58 -20.63
N LEU A 675 -4.24 13.55 -19.30
CA LEU A 675 -4.83 14.60 -18.50
C LEU A 675 -4.04 15.92 -18.61
N ALA A 676 -2.69 15.85 -18.61
CA ALA A 676 -1.84 17.02 -18.80
C ALA A 676 -1.97 17.62 -20.20
N ASP A 677 -2.14 16.79 -21.23
CA ASP A 677 -2.44 17.18 -22.61
C ASP A 677 -3.77 17.95 -22.69
N LEU A 678 -4.85 17.34 -22.24
CA LEU A 678 -6.20 17.92 -22.28
C LEU A 678 -6.37 19.19 -21.45
N THR A 679 -5.58 19.36 -20.38
CA THR A 679 -5.56 20.59 -19.59
C THR A 679 -4.63 21.67 -20.14
N GLY A 680 -4.00 21.42 -21.30
CA GLY A 680 -3.10 22.38 -21.98
C GLY A 680 -1.76 22.61 -21.27
N ARG A 681 -1.41 21.77 -20.30
CA ARG A 681 -0.16 21.88 -19.54
C ARG A 681 1.03 21.28 -20.29
N LEU A 682 0.79 20.36 -21.22
CA LEU A 682 1.81 19.68 -21.96
C LEU A 682 1.67 19.93 -23.46
N PRO A 683 2.65 20.57 -24.13
CA PRO A 683 2.62 20.72 -25.58
C PRO A 683 2.66 19.36 -26.29
N LEU A 684 2.02 19.24 -27.46
CA LEU A 684 1.89 18.00 -28.22
C LEU A 684 3.21 17.21 -28.36
N MET A 685 4.31 17.90 -28.66
CA MET A 685 5.61 17.25 -28.82
C MET A 685 6.08 16.61 -27.51
N LYS A 686 5.83 17.26 -26.38
CA LYS A 686 6.14 16.70 -25.06
C LYS A 686 5.23 15.55 -24.69
N VAL A 687 3.96 15.56 -25.12
CA VAL A 687 3.04 14.43 -25.02
C VAL A 687 3.64 13.20 -25.72
N SER A 688 4.07 13.35 -26.96
CA SER A 688 4.67 12.26 -27.74
C SER A 688 5.98 11.77 -27.13
N ASP A 689 6.83 12.68 -26.64
CA ASP A 689 8.06 12.32 -25.90
C ASP A 689 7.73 11.44 -24.68
N ARG A 690 6.74 11.83 -23.86
CA ARG A 690 6.36 11.07 -22.64
C ARG A 690 5.74 9.71 -22.95
N LEU A 691 4.85 9.65 -23.96
CA LEU A 691 4.30 8.37 -24.40
C LEU A 691 5.38 7.42 -24.93
N THR A 692 6.39 7.97 -25.62
CA THR A 692 7.55 7.22 -26.11
C THR A 692 8.43 6.75 -24.96
N ASP A 693 8.72 7.61 -23.97
CA ASP A 693 9.48 7.25 -22.76
C ASP A 693 8.83 6.06 -22.03
N ILE A 694 7.50 6.10 -21.84
CA ILE A 694 6.74 5.02 -21.20
C ILE A 694 6.86 3.72 -22.00
N ALA A 695 6.69 3.79 -23.33
CA ALA A 695 6.76 2.61 -24.20
C ALA A 695 8.16 1.97 -24.17
N GLU A 696 9.24 2.77 -24.25
CA GLU A 696 10.61 2.28 -24.19
C GLU A 696 10.94 1.60 -22.86
N LEU A 697 10.52 2.19 -21.73
CA LEU A 697 10.73 1.59 -20.40
C LEU A 697 10.04 0.24 -20.31
N ILE A 698 8.82 0.13 -20.82
CA ILE A 698 8.06 -1.13 -20.81
C ILE A 698 8.68 -2.16 -21.73
N VAL A 699 9.10 -1.78 -22.96
CA VAL A 699 9.78 -2.69 -23.89
C VAL A 699 11.09 -3.19 -23.28
N GLN A 700 11.89 -2.33 -22.65
CA GLN A 700 13.10 -2.73 -21.94
C GLN A 700 12.81 -3.76 -20.85
N CYS A 701 11.83 -3.50 -19.97
CA CYS A 701 11.45 -4.46 -18.94
C CYS A 701 10.99 -5.80 -19.51
N CYS A 702 10.21 -5.79 -20.60
CA CYS A 702 9.77 -7.03 -21.26
C CYS A 702 10.94 -7.82 -21.87
N VAL A 703 11.94 -7.12 -22.42
CA VAL A 703 13.18 -7.75 -22.91
C VAL A 703 13.95 -8.39 -21.77
N ASP A 704 14.14 -7.67 -20.66
CA ASP A 704 14.88 -8.15 -19.49
C ASP A 704 14.19 -9.36 -18.84
N LEU A 705 12.88 -9.32 -18.69
CA LEU A 705 12.07 -10.43 -18.16
C LEU A 705 12.13 -11.67 -19.05
N ALA A 706 11.94 -11.48 -20.37
CA ALA A 706 12.02 -12.57 -21.32
C ALA A 706 13.42 -13.20 -21.37
N TRP A 707 14.46 -12.36 -21.34
CA TRP A 707 15.86 -12.79 -21.29
C TRP A 707 16.13 -13.62 -20.04
N GLN A 708 15.75 -13.13 -18.87
CA GLN A 708 15.94 -13.86 -17.61
C GLN A 708 15.23 -15.22 -17.63
N GLN A 709 13.95 -15.25 -18.02
CA GLN A 709 13.19 -16.52 -18.10
C GLN A 709 13.82 -17.53 -19.07
N MET A 710 14.36 -17.07 -20.18
CA MET A 710 15.01 -17.94 -21.17
C MET A 710 16.38 -18.43 -20.68
N THR A 711 17.15 -17.57 -20.02
CA THR A 711 18.49 -17.93 -19.52
C THR A 711 18.41 -18.82 -18.28
N ASP A 712 17.40 -18.67 -17.44
CA ASP A 712 17.16 -19.57 -16.29
C ASP A 712 16.90 -21.02 -16.73
N VAL A 713 16.25 -21.22 -17.89
CA VAL A 713 15.91 -22.54 -18.41
C VAL A 713 17.02 -23.14 -19.28
N HIS A 714 17.61 -22.33 -20.15
CA HIS A 714 18.50 -22.82 -21.21
C HIS A 714 19.97 -22.35 -21.05
N GLY A 715 20.22 -21.47 -20.10
CA GLY A 715 21.53 -20.80 -19.95
C GLY A 715 21.73 -19.65 -20.93
N VAL A 716 22.82 -18.94 -20.77
CA VAL A 716 23.15 -17.73 -21.55
C VAL A 716 23.61 -18.12 -22.96
N PRO A 717 23.08 -17.52 -24.04
CA PRO A 717 23.51 -17.82 -25.40
C PRO A 717 24.93 -17.31 -25.65
N ARG A 718 25.77 -18.20 -26.22
CA ARG A 718 27.17 -17.92 -26.56
C ARG A 718 27.42 -18.20 -28.04
N CYS A 719 28.34 -17.45 -28.61
CA CYS A 719 28.76 -17.63 -30.01
C CYS A 719 30.24 -17.39 -30.19
N GLY A 720 30.85 -17.97 -31.22
CA GLY A 720 32.25 -17.81 -31.57
C GLY A 720 32.70 -18.75 -32.69
N GLU A 721 33.98 -18.70 -33.07
CA GLU A 721 34.54 -19.56 -34.09
C GLU A 721 34.77 -21.04 -33.59
N SER A 722 34.89 -21.20 -32.28
CA SER A 722 34.99 -22.50 -31.60
C SER A 722 34.42 -22.40 -30.18
N GLU A 723 34.13 -23.57 -29.56
CA GLU A 723 33.67 -23.64 -28.17
C GLU A 723 34.63 -22.95 -27.18
N ALA A 724 35.94 -22.99 -27.43
CA ALA A 724 36.97 -22.42 -26.58
C ALA A 724 37.06 -20.87 -26.70
N SER A 725 36.53 -20.25 -27.78
CA SER A 725 36.59 -18.82 -28.04
C SER A 725 35.20 -18.18 -28.13
N THR A 726 34.34 -18.47 -27.17
CA THR A 726 32.96 -17.96 -27.18
C THR A 726 32.80 -16.67 -26.38
N ARG A 727 31.89 -15.82 -26.84
CA ARG A 727 31.36 -14.63 -26.13
C ARG A 727 29.86 -14.74 -25.88
N VAL A 728 29.38 -13.99 -24.93
CA VAL A 728 27.96 -13.84 -24.68
C VAL A 728 27.34 -13.05 -25.82
N VAL A 729 26.20 -13.52 -26.31
CA VAL A 729 25.41 -12.84 -27.35
C VAL A 729 24.58 -11.72 -26.74
N ARG A 730 24.50 -10.60 -27.46
CA ARG A 730 23.74 -9.41 -27.09
C ARG A 730 22.47 -9.34 -27.93
N VAL A 731 21.44 -8.73 -27.34
CA VAL A 731 20.15 -8.46 -28.02
C VAL A 731 19.79 -7.00 -27.95
N ALA A 732 19.12 -6.51 -28.99
CA ALA A 732 18.58 -5.15 -29.04
C ALA A 732 17.25 -5.13 -29.76
N VAL A 733 16.45 -4.11 -29.48
CA VAL A 733 15.18 -3.84 -30.14
C VAL A 733 15.25 -2.48 -30.83
N ALA A 734 14.96 -2.46 -32.12
CA ALA A 734 14.80 -1.24 -32.88
C ALA A 734 13.30 -0.90 -33.02
N GLY A 735 12.93 0.31 -32.62
CA GLY A 735 11.59 0.87 -32.82
C GLY A 735 11.55 1.61 -34.15
N TYR A 736 10.51 1.37 -34.93
CA TYR A 736 10.23 1.99 -36.22
C TYR A 736 8.99 2.90 -36.12
N GLY A 737 8.60 3.46 -37.22
CA GLY A 737 7.37 4.22 -37.40
C GLY A 737 7.22 5.36 -36.39
N LYS A 738 6.13 5.39 -35.62
CA LYS A 738 5.87 6.42 -34.62
C LYS A 738 6.78 6.30 -33.40
N LEU A 739 7.08 5.07 -32.96
CA LEU A 739 7.99 4.82 -31.84
C LEU A 739 9.41 5.27 -32.16
N GLY A 740 9.91 4.87 -33.33
CA GLY A 740 11.23 5.27 -33.81
C GLY A 740 11.34 6.78 -34.03
N GLY A 741 10.28 7.41 -34.54
CA GLY A 741 10.20 8.84 -34.79
C GLY A 741 9.87 9.72 -33.59
N LEU A 742 9.83 9.20 -32.36
CA LEU A 742 9.42 9.97 -31.16
C LEU A 742 8.03 10.63 -31.30
N GLU A 743 7.14 10.00 -32.03
CA GLU A 743 5.84 10.57 -32.40
C GLU A 743 4.66 9.69 -31.95
N LEU A 744 4.85 8.92 -30.87
CA LEU A 744 3.84 8.01 -30.36
C LEU A 744 2.60 8.78 -29.90
N GLY A 745 1.43 8.25 -30.23
CA GLY A 745 0.12 8.79 -29.81
C GLY A 745 -0.63 7.78 -28.95
N TYR A 746 -1.77 8.20 -28.39
CA TYR A 746 -2.62 7.33 -27.60
C TYR A 746 -3.14 6.15 -28.44
N GLY A 747 -3.02 4.94 -27.88
CA GLY A 747 -3.46 3.71 -28.54
C GLY A 747 -2.66 3.33 -29.80
N SER A 748 -1.45 3.89 -29.99
CA SER A 748 -0.57 3.50 -31.07
C SER A 748 0.00 2.09 -30.85
N ASP A 749 0.07 1.31 -31.93
CA ASP A 749 0.86 0.09 -32.03
C ASP A 749 2.38 0.40 -32.00
N LEU A 750 3.17 -0.60 -31.63
CA LEU A 750 4.63 -0.52 -31.66
C LEU A 750 5.18 -1.30 -32.86
N ASP A 751 5.82 -0.59 -33.78
CA ASP A 751 6.57 -1.20 -34.86
C ASP A 751 7.95 -1.62 -34.34
N LEU A 752 8.20 -2.93 -34.18
CA LEU A 752 9.43 -3.45 -33.54
C LEU A 752 10.20 -4.40 -34.48
N VAL A 753 11.54 -4.28 -34.44
CA VAL A 753 12.47 -5.23 -35.06
C VAL A 753 13.47 -5.71 -34.00
N PHE A 754 13.54 -7.03 -33.82
CA PHE A 754 14.46 -7.64 -32.85
C PHE A 754 15.77 -8.07 -33.49
N LEU A 755 16.86 -7.75 -32.83
CA LEU A 755 18.23 -7.96 -33.34
C LEU A 755 19.09 -8.69 -32.31
N HIS A 756 20.08 -9.47 -32.83
CA HIS A 756 21.11 -10.08 -32.04
C HIS A 756 22.48 -9.98 -32.75
N ASP A 757 23.57 -10.20 -32.00
CA ASP A 757 24.93 -10.20 -32.57
C ASP A 757 25.61 -11.58 -32.61
N SER A 758 24.81 -12.66 -32.61
CA SER A 758 25.32 -14.04 -32.70
C SER A 758 25.97 -14.25 -34.07
N SER A 759 27.19 -14.76 -34.05
CA SER A 759 28.00 -15.02 -35.28
C SER A 759 29.02 -16.13 -35.00
N GLY A 760 29.60 -16.71 -36.05
CA GLY A 760 30.58 -17.80 -35.97
C GLY A 760 29.96 -19.21 -36.08
N GLU A 761 30.81 -20.25 -36.07
CA GLU A 761 30.34 -21.64 -36.22
C GLU A 761 29.71 -22.21 -34.94
N PHE A 762 30.21 -21.84 -33.77
CA PHE A 762 29.64 -22.24 -32.47
C PHE A 762 28.53 -21.32 -32.05
N GLN A 763 27.33 -21.84 -31.97
CA GLN A 763 26.14 -21.08 -31.60
C GLN A 763 25.20 -21.90 -30.66
N GLN A 764 25.50 -21.89 -29.38
CA GLN A 764 24.75 -22.65 -28.39
C GLN A 764 24.64 -21.94 -27.04
N THR A 765 23.57 -22.19 -26.30
CA THR A 765 23.41 -21.69 -24.93
C THR A 765 24.28 -22.50 -23.95
N ALA A 766 24.74 -21.84 -22.87
CA ALA A 766 25.55 -22.46 -21.81
C ALA A 766 24.69 -22.65 -20.56
N GLY A 767 24.01 -23.79 -20.43
CA GLY A 767 23.15 -24.12 -19.29
C GLY A 767 22.89 -25.63 -19.16
N GLU A 768 22.08 -26.03 -18.22
CA GLU A 768 21.72 -27.46 -18.00
C GLU A 768 20.93 -28.08 -19.18
N ARG A 769 20.20 -27.28 -19.93
CA ARG A 769 19.42 -27.67 -21.11
C ARG A 769 19.80 -26.80 -22.31
N PRO A 770 21.03 -27.02 -22.87
CA PRO A 770 21.51 -26.17 -23.94
C PRO A 770 20.68 -26.35 -25.22
N ILE A 771 20.46 -25.26 -25.92
CA ILE A 771 19.78 -25.21 -27.24
C ILE A 771 20.58 -24.35 -28.22
N ASP A 772 20.33 -24.57 -29.50
CA ASP A 772 20.86 -23.74 -30.59
C ASP A 772 20.38 -22.28 -30.43
N ASN A 773 21.29 -21.31 -30.72
CA ASN A 773 20.99 -19.89 -30.58
C ASN A 773 19.83 -19.44 -31.47
N GLY A 774 19.64 -20.03 -32.66
CA GLY A 774 18.51 -19.70 -33.53
C GLY A 774 17.16 -20.08 -32.89
N ILE A 775 17.12 -21.25 -32.21
CA ILE A 775 15.94 -21.69 -31.44
C ILE A 775 15.74 -20.77 -30.23
N PHE A 776 16.85 -20.41 -29.52
CA PHE A 776 16.78 -19.49 -28.38
C PHE A 776 16.19 -18.16 -28.79
N PHE A 777 16.66 -17.53 -29.88
CA PHE A 777 16.17 -16.22 -30.31
C PHE A 777 14.75 -16.26 -30.82
N LEU A 778 14.34 -17.33 -31.51
CA LEU A 778 12.94 -17.51 -31.91
C LEU A 778 12.02 -17.49 -30.69
N ARG A 779 12.36 -18.29 -29.66
CA ARG A 779 11.57 -18.35 -28.41
C ARG A 779 11.62 -17.05 -27.62
N LEU A 780 12.78 -16.41 -27.54
CA LEU A 780 12.96 -15.12 -26.88
C LEU A 780 12.05 -14.05 -27.54
N GLY A 781 12.10 -13.93 -28.86
CA GLY A 781 11.25 -12.98 -29.59
C GLY A 781 9.75 -13.28 -29.38
N GLN A 782 9.34 -14.55 -29.44
CA GLN A 782 7.96 -14.95 -29.15
C GLN A 782 7.55 -14.57 -27.71
N ARG A 783 8.45 -14.74 -26.74
CA ARG A 783 8.19 -14.41 -25.33
C ARG A 783 8.03 -12.90 -25.15
N ILE A 784 8.89 -12.08 -25.75
CA ILE A 784 8.79 -10.61 -25.68
C ILE A 784 7.43 -10.15 -26.27
N VAL A 785 7.08 -10.64 -27.43
CA VAL A 785 5.79 -10.31 -28.09
C VAL A 785 4.62 -10.74 -27.20
N HIS A 786 4.69 -11.95 -26.62
CA HIS A 786 3.66 -12.45 -25.71
C HIS A 786 3.48 -11.53 -24.49
N LEU A 787 4.58 -11.13 -23.82
CA LEU A 787 4.52 -10.23 -22.66
C LEU A 787 3.86 -8.89 -23.00
N LEU A 788 4.14 -8.34 -24.20
CA LEU A 788 3.55 -7.08 -24.66
C LEU A 788 2.07 -7.20 -25.05
N THR A 789 1.65 -8.35 -25.62
CA THR A 789 0.33 -8.50 -26.25
C THR A 789 -0.69 -9.30 -25.45
N VAL A 790 -0.26 -10.09 -24.45
CA VAL A 790 -1.15 -10.95 -23.66
C VAL A 790 -2.23 -10.12 -22.95
N HIS A 791 -3.47 -10.58 -23.02
CA HIS A 791 -4.64 -9.91 -22.43
C HIS A 791 -4.88 -10.42 -21.00
N SER A 792 -5.12 -9.49 -20.06
CA SER A 792 -5.60 -9.78 -18.70
C SER A 792 -6.82 -8.93 -18.37
N ALA A 793 -7.30 -9.02 -17.13
CA ALA A 793 -8.36 -8.16 -16.61
C ALA A 793 -8.03 -6.65 -16.70
N ALA A 794 -6.73 -6.27 -16.64
CA ALA A 794 -6.26 -4.89 -16.83
C ALA A 794 -5.99 -4.52 -18.32
N GLY A 795 -6.30 -5.40 -19.26
CA GLY A 795 -6.06 -5.21 -20.68
C GLY A 795 -4.69 -5.73 -21.14
N ARG A 796 -4.14 -5.20 -22.22
CA ARG A 796 -2.81 -5.49 -22.76
C ARG A 796 -1.90 -4.28 -22.66
N LEU A 797 -0.59 -4.48 -22.74
CA LEU A 797 0.39 -3.39 -22.77
C LEU A 797 0.33 -2.65 -24.10
N TYR A 798 0.71 -3.31 -25.20
CA TYR A 798 0.71 -2.72 -26.55
C TYR A 798 0.32 -3.75 -27.60
N GLU A 799 -0.22 -3.26 -28.73
CA GLU A 799 -0.19 -4.01 -29.99
C GLU A 799 1.20 -3.92 -30.60
N VAL A 800 1.69 -5.01 -31.16
CA VAL A 800 3.03 -5.09 -31.77
C VAL A 800 2.91 -5.41 -33.25
N ASP A 801 3.54 -4.57 -34.08
CA ASP A 801 3.69 -4.82 -35.51
C ASP A 801 5.15 -5.18 -35.82
N MET A 802 5.35 -6.33 -36.42
CA MET A 802 6.65 -6.85 -36.80
C MET A 802 6.86 -6.99 -38.32
N ARG A 803 6.02 -6.36 -39.11
CA ARG A 803 6.07 -6.46 -40.58
C ARG A 803 7.29 -5.78 -41.23
N LEU A 804 7.94 -4.87 -40.49
CA LEU A 804 9.11 -4.14 -40.93
C LEU A 804 10.44 -4.88 -40.75
N ARG A 805 10.41 -6.14 -40.23
CA ARG A 805 11.62 -6.97 -40.16
C ARG A 805 12.03 -7.48 -41.55
N PRO A 806 13.30 -7.84 -41.77
CA PRO A 806 13.79 -8.44 -43.05
C PRO A 806 12.88 -9.57 -43.52
N ASN A 807 12.51 -9.54 -44.79
CA ASN A 807 11.58 -10.49 -45.44
C ASN A 807 10.15 -10.49 -44.86
N GLY A 808 9.76 -9.47 -44.11
CA GLY A 808 8.43 -9.29 -43.57
C GLY A 808 7.91 -10.50 -42.77
N LYS A 809 6.69 -11.00 -43.08
CA LYS A 809 6.11 -12.14 -42.35
C LYS A 809 6.84 -13.47 -42.59
N GLY A 810 7.61 -13.61 -43.65
CA GLY A 810 8.38 -14.81 -43.96
C GLY A 810 9.77 -14.88 -43.31
N GLY A 811 10.25 -13.77 -42.74
CA GLY A 811 11.58 -13.67 -42.13
C GLY A 811 11.63 -14.15 -40.67
N PHE A 812 12.85 -14.32 -40.18
CA PHE A 812 13.10 -14.65 -38.79
C PHE A 812 12.55 -13.60 -37.85
N LEU A 813 12.04 -14.04 -36.70
CA LEU A 813 11.47 -13.15 -35.69
C LEU A 813 12.55 -12.22 -35.05
N MET A 814 13.76 -12.78 -34.83
CA MET A 814 14.96 -12.03 -34.48
C MET A 814 16.03 -12.27 -35.53
N THR A 815 16.71 -11.19 -35.93
CA THR A 815 17.67 -11.23 -37.04
C THR A 815 19.07 -10.83 -36.55
N GLY A 816 20.12 -11.53 -37.02
CA GLY A 816 21.48 -11.12 -36.72
C GLY A 816 21.79 -9.76 -37.35
N ILE A 817 22.47 -8.88 -36.61
CA ILE A 817 22.74 -7.50 -37.06
C ILE A 817 23.52 -7.46 -38.40
N GLU A 818 24.40 -8.43 -38.67
CA GLU A 818 25.14 -8.51 -39.92
C GLU A 818 24.27 -8.97 -41.10
N ALA A 819 23.35 -9.90 -40.86
CA ALA A 819 22.34 -10.33 -41.82
C ALA A 819 21.34 -9.21 -42.10
N PHE A 820 20.94 -8.43 -41.08
CA PHE A 820 20.12 -7.25 -41.22
C PHE A 820 20.80 -6.20 -42.13
N GLU A 821 22.07 -5.88 -41.89
CA GLU A 821 22.80 -4.89 -42.68
C GLU A 821 22.96 -5.34 -44.14
N ARG A 822 23.28 -6.63 -44.36
CA ARG A 822 23.37 -7.22 -45.70
C ARG A 822 22.02 -7.15 -46.43
N TYR A 823 20.94 -7.60 -45.81
CA TYR A 823 19.61 -7.50 -46.41
C TYR A 823 19.24 -6.10 -46.80
N GLN A 824 19.46 -5.14 -45.92
CA GLN A 824 19.16 -3.72 -46.18
C GLN A 824 19.98 -3.12 -47.35
N ARG A 825 21.17 -3.65 -47.63
CA ARG A 825 22.02 -3.19 -48.74
C ARG A 825 21.67 -3.85 -50.05
N GLU A 826 21.29 -5.14 -50.02
CA GLU A 826 21.23 -5.96 -51.24
C GLU A 826 19.83 -6.26 -51.72
N GLU A 827 18.87 -6.35 -50.81
CA GLU A 827 17.52 -6.87 -51.08
C GLU A 827 16.38 -5.89 -50.74
N ALA A 828 16.62 -4.92 -49.83
CA ALA A 828 15.56 -4.05 -49.35
C ALA A 828 15.03 -3.08 -50.42
N TRP A 829 13.71 -2.83 -50.34
CA TRP A 829 13.06 -1.88 -51.24
C TRP A 829 13.21 -0.44 -50.74
N THR A 830 13.04 0.54 -51.59
CA THR A 830 13.08 1.97 -51.27
C THR A 830 12.19 2.32 -50.07
N TRP A 831 11.02 1.73 -49.94
CA TRP A 831 10.10 2.00 -48.81
C TRP A 831 10.62 1.45 -47.50
N GLU A 832 11.46 0.41 -47.50
CA GLU A 832 12.12 -0.10 -46.29
C GLU A 832 13.18 0.87 -45.77
N HIS A 833 13.91 1.52 -46.73
CA HIS A 833 14.82 2.61 -46.38
C HIS A 833 14.08 3.85 -45.84
N GLN A 834 12.90 4.17 -46.33
CA GLN A 834 12.05 5.21 -45.76
C GLN A 834 11.64 4.84 -44.32
N ALA A 835 11.28 3.58 -44.06
CA ALA A 835 10.98 3.10 -42.76
C ALA A 835 12.21 3.11 -41.84
N LEU A 836 13.39 2.70 -42.35
CA LEU A 836 14.68 2.70 -41.64
C LEU A 836 15.13 4.12 -41.23
N LEU A 837 14.77 5.14 -42.02
CA LEU A 837 15.04 6.53 -41.70
C LEU A 837 14.41 6.93 -40.36
N ARG A 838 13.23 6.37 -40.06
CA ARG A 838 12.50 6.60 -38.81
C ARG A 838 12.75 5.51 -37.77
N ALA A 839 13.85 4.75 -37.89
CA ALA A 839 14.19 3.70 -36.95
C ALA A 839 15.26 4.17 -35.96
N ARG A 840 15.16 3.75 -34.73
CA ARG A 840 16.17 3.93 -33.69
C ARG A 840 16.14 2.79 -32.67
N PRO A 841 17.26 2.52 -31.98
CA PRO A 841 17.30 1.50 -30.96
C PRO A 841 16.54 1.98 -29.70
N VAL A 842 15.61 1.16 -29.18
CA VAL A 842 14.71 1.54 -28.08
C VAL A 842 14.96 0.72 -26.81
N ALA A 843 15.48 -0.51 -26.93
CA ALA A 843 15.75 -1.38 -25.79
C ALA A 843 16.91 -2.35 -26.09
N GLY A 844 17.43 -3.02 -25.03
CA GLY A 844 18.49 -4.02 -25.11
C GLY A 844 19.88 -3.48 -24.83
N ASP A 845 20.92 -4.27 -25.16
CA ASP A 845 22.33 -3.97 -24.86
C ASP A 845 22.83 -2.69 -25.55
N ALA A 846 23.54 -1.85 -24.81
CA ALA A 846 24.01 -0.55 -25.27
C ALA A 846 24.96 -0.65 -26.47
N ALA A 847 25.91 -1.61 -26.46
CA ALA A 847 26.86 -1.75 -27.54
C ALA A 847 26.23 -2.26 -28.83
N LEU A 848 25.18 -3.12 -28.72
CA LEU A 848 24.47 -3.56 -29.91
C LEU A 848 23.53 -2.44 -30.44
N ARG A 849 22.99 -1.61 -29.57
CA ARG A 849 22.24 -0.39 -29.98
C ARG A 849 23.12 0.59 -30.75
N GLU A 850 24.36 0.81 -30.30
CA GLU A 850 25.33 1.64 -31.04
C GLU A 850 25.72 1.01 -32.38
N LYS A 851 25.89 -0.32 -32.43
CA LYS A 851 26.18 -1.07 -33.66
C LYS A 851 25.04 -0.93 -34.67
N PHE A 852 23.80 -0.99 -34.20
CA PHE A 852 22.61 -0.76 -35.06
C PHE A 852 22.59 0.66 -35.62
N GLU A 853 22.83 1.68 -34.82
CA GLU A 853 22.80 3.08 -35.27
C GLU A 853 23.92 3.34 -36.32
N ALA A 854 25.10 2.76 -36.09
CA ALA A 854 26.21 2.82 -37.04
C ALA A 854 25.84 2.11 -38.37
N ALA A 855 25.20 0.93 -38.32
CA ALA A 855 24.73 0.22 -39.50
C ALA A 855 23.66 1.02 -40.24
N ARG A 856 22.67 1.57 -39.52
CA ARG A 856 21.63 2.44 -40.05
C ARG A 856 22.20 3.60 -40.87
N ARG A 857 23.19 4.31 -40.27
CA ARG A 857 23.86 5.42 -40.97
C ARG A 857 24.59 4.95 -42.23
N ARG A 858 25.35 3.83 -42.16
CA ARG A 858 26.04 3.28 -43.33
C ARG A 858 25.09 2.92 -44.47
N ILE A 859 23.97 2.27 -44.14
CA ILE A 859 22.95 1.85 -45.09
C ILE A 859 22.35 3.08 -45.79
N LEU A 860 21.89 4.05 -45.01
CA LEU A 860 21.19 5.23 -45.54
C LEU A 860 22.11 6.20 -46.29
N CYS A 861 23.39 6.25 -45.99
CA CYS A 861 24.40 6.98 -46.76
C CYS A 861 24.86 6.26 -48.03
N ALA A 862 24.60 4.95 -48.18
CA ALA A 862 25.16 4.15 -49.25
C ALA A 862 24.56 4.37 -50.66
N ALA A 863 23.69 5.35 -50.83
CA ALA A 863 23.12 5.76 -52.14
C ALA A 863 22.31 4.70 -52.88
N VAL A 864 21.77 3.74 -52.13
CA VAL A 864 20.90 2.71 -52.70
C VAL A 864 19.64 3.35 -53.29
N HIS A 865 19.23 2.91 -54.50
CA HIS A 865 18.07 3.39 -55.26
C HIS A 865 18.07 4.87 -55.66
N ARG A 866 19.21 5.54 -55.76
CA ARG A 866 19.27 6.98 -56.11
C ARG A 866 18.52 7.31 -57.42
N ASP A 867 18.74 6.52 -58.46
CA ASP A 867 18.19 6.78 -59.80
C ASP A 867 16.66 6.56 -59.87
N THR A 868 16.12 5.69 -59.00
CA THR A 868 14.69 5.36 -58.93
C THR A 868 13.97 6.03 -57.74
N LEU A 869 14.70 6.60 -56.76
CA LEU A 869 14.16 7.11 -55.49
C LEU A 869 12.91 7.98 -55.66
N ARG A 870 12.96 8.94 -56.61
CA ARG A 870 11.84 9.86 -56.87
C ARG A 870 10.57 9.13 -57.35
N ALA A 871 10.76 8.20 -58.29
CA ALA A 871 9.68 7.42 -58.86
C ALA A 871 9.10 6.42 -57.85
N ASP A 872 9.96 5.76 -57.04
CA ASP A 872 9.58 4.77 -56.05
C ASP A 872 8.75 5.43 -54.95
N VAL A 873 9.21 6.56 -54.38
CA VAL A 873 8.53 7.29 -53.30
C VAL A 873 7.17 7.82 -53.78
N SER A 874 7.12 8.48 -54.95
CA SER A 874 5.87 9.00 -55.50
C SER A 874 4.88 7.89 -55.86
N GLY A 875 5.37 6.78 -56.48
CA GLY A 875 4.56 5.61 -56.83
C GLY A 875 4.01 4.86 -55.59
N MET A 876 4.82 4.71 -54.58
CA MET A 876 4.38 4.10 -53.32
C MET A 876 3.31 4.93 -52.63
N ARG A 877 3.49 6.24 -52.54
CA ARG A 877 2.50 7.17 -51.95
C ARG A 877 1.16 7.16 -52.73
N ALA A 878 1.21 7.10 -54.06
CA ALA A 878 0.01 7.00 -54.86
C ALA A 878 -0.77 5.68 -54.64
N ARG A 879 -0.07 4.56 -54.45
CA ARG A 879 -0.69 3.27 -54.04
C ARG A 879 -1.33 3.33 -52.68
N MET A 880 -0.61 3.83 -51.67
CA MET A 880 -1.13 3.96 -50.28
C MET A 880 -2.39 4.83 -50.24
N ARG A 881 -2.41 5.95 -51.00
CA ARG A 881 -3.59 6.83 -51.08
C ARG A 881 -4.81 6.11 -51.62
N ARG A 882 -4.65 5.33 -52.69
CA ARG A 882 -5.77 4.57 -53.32
C ARG A 882 -6.32 3.49 -52.42
N GLU A 883 -5.48 2.84 -51.60
CA GLU A 883 -5.88 1.72 -50.77
C GLU A 883 -6.42 2.16 -49.42
N LEU A 884 -5.91 3.26 -48.83
CA LEU A 884 -6.12 3.62 -47.42
C LEU A 884 -7.00 4.85 -47.19
N SER A 885 -7.23 5.71 -48.22
CA SER A 885 -8.13 6.87 -48.10
C SER A 885 -9.58 6.42 -47.92
N LYS A 886 -10.27 6.99 -46.94
CA LYS A 886 -11.66 6.67 -46.56
C LYS A 886 -12.61 7.86 -46.69
N ALA A 887 -12.14 9.03 -47.13
CA ALA A 887 -12.94 10.23 -47.17
C ALA A 887 -13.94 10.23 -48.32
N GLY A 888 -15.19 10.63 -48.04
CA GLY A 888 -16.21 10.96 -49.04
C GLY A 888 -16.16 12.42 -49.47
N ALA A 889 -17.08 12.84 -50.33
CA ALA A 889 -17.17 14.22 -50.81
C ALA A 889 -17.34 15.21 -49.65
N GLY A 890 -16.54 16.29 -49.63
CA GLY A 890 -16.54 17.31 -48.59
C GLY A 890 -15.83 16.92 -47.29
N ARG A 891 -15.33 15.70 -47.20
CA ARG A 891 -14.57 15.20 -46.02
C ARG A 891 -13.09 15.09 -46.34
N PHE A 892 -12.24 15.07 -45.31
CA PHE A 892 -10.79 15.00 -45.42
C PHE A 892 -10.23 13.96 -44.44
N ASP A 893 -9.60 12.91 -44.96
CA ASP A 893 -8.75 12.02 -44.16
C ASP A 893 -7.40 12.71 -43.92
N ILE A 894 -7.23 13.32 -42.76
CA ILE A 894 -6.03 14.10 -42.39
C ILE A 894 -4.75 13.30 -42.63
N LYS A 895 -4.79 11.98 -42.48
CA LYS A 895 -3.61 11.13 -42.63
C LYS A 895 -3.36 10.74 -44.07
N GLN A 896 -4.37 10.35 -44.82
CA GLN A 896 -4.19 9.63 -46.08
C GLN A 896 -4.51 10.44 -47.35
N ASP A 897 -5.31 11.49 -47.26
CA ASP A 897 -5.65 12.26 -48.45
C ASP A 897 -4.52 13.16 -48.96
N ALA A 898 -4.69 13.69 -50.18
CA ALA A 898 -3.77 14.66 -50.77
C ALA A 898 -3.66 15.91 -49.89
N GLY A 899 -2.45 16.33 -49.60
CA GLY A 899 -2.16 17.43 -48.67
C GLY A 899 -2.31 17.06 -47.19
N GLY A 900 -2.34 15.77 -46.84
CA GLY A 900 -2.36 15.28 -45.47
C GLY A 900 -0.98 14.97 -44.89
N ILE A 901 -0.97 14.43 -43.65
CA ILE A 901 0.25 14.10 -42.90
C ILE A 901 1.21 13.22 -43.71
N ALA A 902 0.70 12.17 -44.35
CA ALA A 902 1.54 11.24 -45.09
C ALA A 902 2.29 11.90 -46.28
N ASP A 903 1.73 12.95 -46.88
CA ASP A 903 2.45 13.70 -47.92
C ASP A 903 3.64 14.46 -47.33
N ILE A 904 3.47 15.08 -46.16
CA ILE A 904 4.58 15.74 -45.46
C ILE A 904 5.66 14.72 -45.09
N GLU A 905 5.28 13.57 -44.49
CA GLU A 905 6.23 12.51 -44.08
C GLU A 905 7.01 12.00 -45.32
N PHE A 906 6.37 11.76 -46.46
CA PHE A 906 7.02 11.27 -47.67
C PHE A 906 7.94 12.32 -48.31
N LEU A 907 7.57 13.61 -48.27
CA LEU A 907 8.43 14.71 -48.71
C LEU A 907 9.72 14.76 -47.89
N VAL A 908 9.59 14.75 -46.54
CA VAL A 908 10.74 14.78 -45.65
C VAL A 908 11.65 13.57 -45.84
N GLN A 909 11.07 12.36 -45.94
CA GLN A 909 11.83 11.13 -46.15
C GLN A 909 12.56 11.17 -47.53
N TYR A 910 11.92 11.65 -48.55
CA TYR A 910 12.54 11.80 -49.86
C TYR A 910 13.75 12.75 -49.81
N TRP A 911 13.56 13.97 -49.26
CA TRP A 911 14.64 14.96 -49.23
C TRP A 911 15.83 14.49 -48.37
N VAL A 912 15.58 13.86 -47.23
CA VAL A 912 16.65 13.30 -46.38
C VAL A 912 17.39 12.19 -47.13
N LEU A 913 16.69 11.21 -47.71
CA LEU A 913 17.34 10.09 -48.43
C LEU A 913 18.10 10.57 -49.65
N ALA A 914 17.62 11.58 -50.37
CA ALA A 914 18.30 12.15 -51.54
C ALA A 914 19.59 12.86 -51.15
N ALA A 915 19.65 13.51 -49.97
CA ALA A 915 20.78 14.34 -49.56
C ALA A 915 21.77 13.61 -48.58
N ALA A 916 21.32 12.54 -47.90
CA ALA A 916 22.07 11.91 -46.81
C ALA A 916 23.49 11.42 -47.16
N HIS A 917 23.73 11.10 -48.44
CA HIS A 917 25.07 10.66 -48.90
C HIS A 917 26.10 11.78 -48.86
N GLN A 918 25.68 13.05 -49.02
CA GLN A 918 26.53 14.23 -49.00
C GLN A 918 26.49 14.90 -47.61
N LEU A 919 25.34 14.74 -46.89
CA LEU A 919 24.98 15.40 -45.64
C LEU A 919 24.54 14.36 -44.59
N PRO A 920 25.46 13.50 -44.08
CA PRO A 920 25.15 12.43 -43.12
C PRO A 920 24.53 12.92 -41.81
N GLU A 921 24.73 14.20 -41.47
CA GLU A 921 24.15 14.86 -40.30
C GLU A 921 22.62 14.88 -40.35
N LEU A 922 21.97 14.83 -41.52
CA LEU A 922 20.53 14.73 -41.65
C LEU A 922 19.93 13.44 -41.06
N LEU A 923 20.78 12.42 -40.87
CA LEU A 923 20.37 11.14 -40.24
C LEU A 923 20.41 11.15 -38.71
N THR A 924 20.77 12.29 -38.11
CA THR A 924 20.91 12.38 -36.63
C THR A 924 19.56 12.23 -35.92
N TYR A 925 18.53 12.76 -36.50
CA TYR A 925 17.18 12.72 -35.93
C TYR A 925 16.27 11.83 -36.76
N THR A 926 15.27 11.22 -36.09
CA THR A 926 14.33 10.29 -36.70
C THR A 926 12.90 10.85 -36.80
N ASP A 927 12.65 12.01 -36.17
CA ASP A 927 11.36 12.68 -36.20
C ASP A 927 11.28 13.73 -37.33
N ASN A 928 10.08 13.90 -37.89
CA ASN A 928 9.88 14.78 -39.04
C ASN A 928 10.23 16.25 -38.74
N ILE A 929 10.00 16.76 -37.56
CA ILE A 929 10.22 18.17 -37.24
C ILE A 929 11.71 18.49 -37.24
N ARG A 930 12.52 17.72 -36.52
CA ARG A 930 13.97 17.91 -36.48
C ARG A 930 14.64 17.60 -37.82
N GLN A 931 14.04 16.68 -38.62
CA GLN A 931 14.48 16.47 -39.99
C GLN A 931 14.21 17.67 -40.87
N LEU A 932 13.03 18.33 -40.75
CA LEU A 932 12.74 19.60 -41.47
C LEU A 932 13.70 20.71 -41.05
N GLU A 933 13.96 20.87 -39.76
CA GLU A 933 14.95 21.82 -39.25
C GLU A 933 16.37 21.54 -39.78
N GLY A 934 16.76 20.26 -39.82
CA GLY A 934 18.06 19.82 -40.38
C GLY A 934 18.16 20.11 -41.86
N LEU A 935 17.11 19.84 -42.66
CA LEU A 935 17.05 20.14 -44.10
C LEU A 935 17.18 21.65 -44.38
N ALA A 936 16.54 22.48 -43.54
CA ALA A 936 16.67 23.94 -43.65
C ALA A 936 18.09 24.41 -43.27
N ALA A 937 18.64 23.90 -42.17
CA ALA A 937 20.00 24.23 -41.72
C ALA A 937 21.08 23.83 -42.74
N ALA A 938 20.86 22.71 -43.45
CA ALA A 938 21.76 22.21 -44.49
C ALA A 938 21.54 22.88 -45.84
N GLY A 939 20.60 23.79 -45.98
CA GLY A 939 20.28 24.49 -47.23
C GLY A 939 19.63 23.63 -48.33
N VAL A 940 19.07 22.47 -47.94
CA VAL A 940 18.34 21.57 -48.88
C VAL A 940 16.91 22.09 -49.06
N LEU A 941 16.35 22.70 -48.06
CA LEU A 941 15.00 23.27 -48.05
C LEU A 941 15.03 24.74 -47.60
N GLU A 942 14.17 25.56 -48.22
CA GLU A 942 14.03 26.94 -47.80
C GLU A 942 13.52 27.02 -46.36
N PRO A 943 14.13 27.81 -45.46
CA PRO A 943 13.71 27.90 -44.06
C PRO A 943 12.23 28.23 -43.82
N ALA A 944 11.65 29.12 -44.65
CA ALA A 944 10.24 29.48 -44.57
C ALA A 944 9.32 28.29 -44.92
N THR A 945 9.70 27.47 -45.92
CA THR A 945 8.98 26.27 -46.29
C THR A 945 9.08 25.19 -45.23
N ALA A 946 10.26 25.00 -44.61
CA ALA A 946 10.46 24.06 -43.51
C ALA A 946 9.63 24.43 -42.29
N GLN A 947 9.65 25.71 -41.88
CA GLN A 947 8.84 26.21 -40.78
C GLN A 947 7.35 26.00 -41.04
N TRP A 948 6.88 26.35 -42.24
CA TRP A 948 5.46 26.20 -42.58
C TRP A 948 4.99 24.73 -42.59
N LEU A 949 5.79 23.82 -43.13
CA LEU A 949 5.51 22.37 -43.06
C LEU A 949 5.49 21.86 -41.63
N THR A 950 6.38 22.36 -40.78
CA THR A 950 6.41 22.02 -39.35
C THR A 950 5.11 22.47 -38.66
N GLU A 951 4.66 23.70 -38.88
CA GLU A 951 3.42 24.21 -38.32
C GLU A 951 2.20 23.43 -38.81
N ALA A 952 2.13 23.13 -40.12
CA ALA A 952 1.05 22.31 -40.69
C ALA A 952 1.05 20.87 -40.11
N TYR A 953 2.23 20.26 -39.96
CA TYR A 953 2.40 18.93 -39.42
C TYR A 953 1.93 18.87 -37.94
N ILE A 954 2.36 19.82 -37.11
CA ILE A 954 1.93 19.95 -35.71
C ILE A 954 0.41 20.15 -35.65
N GLY A 955 -0.14 21.06 -36.48
CA GLY A 955 -1.58 21.32 -36.52
C GLY A 955 -2.41 20.06 -36.85
N TYR A 956 -2.02 19.31 -37.87
CA TYR A 956 -2.68 18.05 -38.22
C TYR A 956 -2.55 16.98 -37.14
N ARG A 957 -1.38 16.85 -36.51
CA ARG A 957 -1.17 15.91 -35.40
C ARG A 957 -1.99 16.27 -34.16
N THR A 958 -2.12 17.57 -33.86
CA THR A 958 -2.97 18.04 -32.76
C THR A 958 -4.42 17.60 -32.98
N VAL A 959 -4.95 17.75 -34.18
CA VAL A 959 -6.31 17.32 -34.49
C VAL A 959 -6.47 15.80 -34.33
N LEU A 960 -5.53 14.99 -34.83
CA LEU A 960 -5.58 13.54 -34.67
C LEU A 960 -5.48 13.10 -33.21
N HIS A 961 -4.68 13.79 -32.40
CA HIS A 961 -4.60 13.52 -30.96
C HIS A 961 -5.93 13.81 -30.27
N HIS A 962 -6.55 14.96 -30.55
CA HIS A 962 -7.85 15.32 -29.99
C HIS A 962 -8.93 14.30 -30.38
N LEU A 963 -9.03 13.92 -31.65
CA LEU A 963 -9.96 12.88 -32.10
C LEU A 963 -9.75 11.53 -31.40
N SER A 964 -8.49 11.17 -31.16
CA SER A 964 -8.16 9.96 -30.38
C SER A 964 -8.61 10.05 -28.93
N LEU A 965 -8.53 11.22 -28.31
CA LEU A 965 -8.93 11.49 -26.93
C LEU A 965 -10.47 11.65 -26.78
N GLU A 966 -11.16 12.10 -27.83
CA GLU A 966 -12.64 12.08 -27.85
C GLU A 966 -13.19 10.66 -27.97
N GLY A 967 -12.37 9.74 -28.49
CA GLY A 967 -12.73 8.33 -28.59
C GLY A 967 -13.46 7.98 -29.88
N GLU A 968 -13.55 8.91 -30.79
CA GLU A 968 -13.97 8.69 -32.15
C GLU A 968 -12.73 8.25 -32.96
N GLY A 969 -12.61 6.97 -33.30
CA GLY A 969 -11.48 6.45 -34.11
C GLY A 969 -11.48 7.00 -35.57
N GLU A 970 -12.22 8.05 -35.83
CA GLU A 970 -12.35 8.68 -37.14
C GLU A 970 -11.18 9.66 -37.37
N ARG A 971 -10.45 9.39 -38.45
CA ARG A 971 -9.40 10.29 -39.00
C ARG A 971 -9.93 11.29 -40.00
N VAL A 972 -11.24 11.34 -40.20
CA VAL A 972 -11.95 12.04 -41.26
C VAL A 972 -12.70 13.22 -40.67
N VAL A 973 -12.32 14.42 -41.11
CA VAL A 973 -12.87 15.70 -40.64
C VAL A 973 -13.56 16.44 -41.77
N ASP A 974 -14.20 17.57 -41.48
CA ASP A 974 -14.65 18.51 -42.51
C ASP A 974 -13.45 19.06 -43.30
N ALA A 975 -13.51 19.05 -44.62
CA ALA A 975 -12.42 19.46 -45.50
C ALA A 975 -12.22 20.98 -45.56
N ALA A 976 -13.26 21.76 -45.31
CA ALA A 976 -13.25 23.21 -45.56
C ALA A 976 -12.20 23.98 -44.75
N PRO A 977 -12.03 23.74 -43.43
CA PRO A 977 -11.02 24.45 -42.64
C PRO A 977 -9.57 24.18 -43.08
N TYR A 978 -9.33 23.02 -43.70
CA TYR A 978 -7.98 22.56 -44.07
C TYR A 978 -7.62 22.82 -45.52
N ALA A 979 -8.54 23.38 -46.32
CA ALA A 979 -8.34 23.59 -47.77
C ALA A 979 -7.06 24.39 -48.10
N PRO A 980 -6.72 25.50 -47.40
CA PRO A 980 -5.48 26.23 -47.69
C PRO A 980 -4.22 25.42 -47.45
N SER A 981 -4.15 24.72 -46.32
CA SER A 981 -2.98 23.90 -45.96
C SER A 981 -2.82 22.71 -46.92
N ARG A 982 -3.92 22.06 -47.29
CA ARG A 982 -3.91 20.97 -48.25
C ARG A 982 -3.42 21.42 -49.65
N ALA A 983 -3.87 22.59 -50.10
CA ALA A 983 -3.46 23.15 -51.41
C ALA A 983 -1.94 23.41 -51.39
N ARG A 984 -1.42 24.05 -50.39
CA ARG A 984 0.02 24.37 -50.29
C ARG A 984 0.90 23.13 -50.17
N ILE A 985 0.51 22.10 -49.39
CA ILE A 985 1.26 20.83 -49.32
C ILE A 985 1.22 20.15 -50.71
N SER A 986 0.09 20.14 -51.40
CA SER A 986 -0.03 19.56 -52.73
C SER A 986 0.83 20.31 -53.77
N GLU A 987 0.95 21.63 -53.68
CA GLU A 987 1.85 22.44 -54.49
C GLU A 987 3.31 22.03 -54.27
N ILE A 988 3.78 21.99 -53.00
CA ILE A 988 5.13 21.53 -52.64
C ILE A 988 5.38 20.10 -53.14
N TRP A 989 4.37 19.22 -53.03
CA TRP A 989 4.43 17.87 -53.60
C TRP A 989 4.69 17.87 -55.09
N HIS A 990 3.94 18.69 -55.89
CA HIS A 990 4.12 18.80 -57.32
C HIS A 990 5.45 19.45 -57.69
N GLU A 991 5.93 20.43 -56.97
CA GLU A 991 7.26 21.01 -57.17
C GLU A 991 8.37 19.97 -56.97
N THR A 992 8.18 19.03 -56.01
CA THR A 992 9.17 18.00 -55.67
C THR A 992 9.12 16.81 -56.64
N PHE A 993 7.90 16.31 -56.95
CA PHE A 993 7.71 15.05 -57.70
C PHE A 993 7.10 15.21 -59.08
N GLY A 994 6.52 16.37 -59.40
CA GLY A 994 5.83 16.68 -60.66
C GLY A 994 6.68 17.08 -61.77
#